data_fc0c33af4d6bfc0962dd98f32a3fb430
#
_entry.id   fc0c33af4d6bfc0962dd98f32a3fb430
#
_cell.length_a   1.000
_cell.length_b   1.000
_cell.length_c   1.000
_cell.angle_alpha   90.00
_cell.angle_beta   90.00
_cell.angle_gamma   90.00
#
_symmetry.space_group_name_H-M   'P 1'
#
loop_
_entity.id
_entity.type
_entity.pdbx_description
1 polymer ?
#
loop_
_entity_poly.entity_id
_entity_poly.type
_entity_poly.pdbx_seq_one_letter_code
_entity_poly.pdbx_strand_id
1 'polypeptide(L)'
;MASVSQSFTFTVARAPHPLPLDPTLADPAWAAGRVPTGNAPWINVTTRSPATYPTTVYLLYDDRNLYVGFKAEQAGVPITASQTTNDVGFGLDDFAGIGVDTSGSGSQAYYFEATPRGIRYQQANENVRFRPRWSAAGRIDGGTWSAVLIVPLDVLRVPRGGPQLWRFQFVRGIAARGEHLSWVWDPIMQDAASGTWPTFADTRFWPGGQLVLAASAAAKPKPRADIYGLASIGEDRNLFQQANGTFLPMNVRSFGGDVSYPITPTVRFVGTLNPDFSNVEIDQQTIVPQEFQRQLIEYRPFFAQGANFINASSPPRTPTGSYSTASNLVFYSPSVGPFDSGAKVEGTFGDQSFGALTFHGYDETSNNTFSDQAYGFQHTVPGGSFIYWSDGVIANHSISGSDTTFENGVEARDQKNGMIYFADYAFESGSWVPQGHADFSEFFVDRHKDNLEFNLGYLDVSPNYDPIDGYTANSDIRGPQFQFDFQGASPAIKNYGAYVGVDRYLDDSGAVHQADTQIFFNATFENQISINGIGEQVGQLRSYSIPEGPGCSGPILFVSSFTGYPCYLDGFTQPFNLYQIPIGYRDGTPSPVDASYSWGPFGDNYVHLFTLSTSRQLTRRLSLGLEYDGTYERAFSDGVLDSQWLRRISLGYNISNESALTFELRDINGYGGFATQIGNNLAVAFHQRFSTGNELYVNFGSPAAGATLNRLIVKFVFHAGADAGT
;
A
#
# COMPACT_ATOMS: atom_id res chain seq x y z
N MET A 1 22.34 21.80 -10.55
CA MET A 1 21.12 21.87 -9.72
C MET A 1 21.55 22.10 -8.28
N ALA A 2 20.92 23.02 -7.57
CA ALA A 2 21.27 23.24 -6.17
C ALA A 2 20.78 22.01 -5.37
N SER A 3 21.69 21.27 -4.77
CA SER A 3 21.36 20.19 -3.86
C SER A 3 20.54 20.78 -2.71
N VAL A 4 19.32 20.31 -2.51
CA VAL A 4 18.52 20.60 -1.32
C VAL A 4 19.11 19.81 -0.16
N SER A 5 20.32 20.16 0.24
CA SER A 5 21.00 19.50 1.34
C SER A 5 20.79 20.31 2.60
N GLN A 6 19.73 20.17 3.26
CA GLN A 6 19.55 20.37 4.71
C GLN A 6 18.06 20.61 4.96
N SER A 7 17.47 19.83 5.82
CA SER A 7 16.18 20.15 6.42
C SER A 7 16.29 21.50 7.12
N PHE A 8 15.80 22.55 6.49
CA PHE A 8 15.75 23.86 7.13
C PHE A 8 14.61 23.89 8.14
N THR A 9 14.70 24.83 9.08
CA THR A 9 13.64 25.05 10.06
C THR A 9 12.96 26.39 9.81
N PHE A 10 11.67 26.45 10.12
CA PHE A 10 10.89 27.69 10.09
C PHE A 10 9.97 27.75 11.31
N THR A 11 9.52 28.96 11.66
CA THR A 11 8.57 29.15 12.75
C THR A 11 7.15 29.03 12.22
N VAL A 12 6.35 28.16 12.83
CA VAL A 12 4.91 28.10 12.56
C VAL A 12 4.23 29.19 13.37
N ALA A 13 3.46 30.06 12.75
CA ALA A 13 2.79 31.16 13.43
C ALA A 13 1.58 30.66 14.24
N ARG A 14 1.37 31.24 15.44
CA ARG A 14 0.18 30.98 16.23
C ARG A 14 -0.99 31.81 15.71
N ALA A 15 -2.14 31.18 15.50
CA ALA A 15 -3.35 31.86 15.14
C ALA A 15 -3.84 32.75 16.31
N PRO A 16 -4.20 34.00 16.09
CA PRO A 16 -4.68 34.90 17.16
C PRO A 16 -6.08 34.55 17.67
N HIS A 17 -6.85 33.83 16.88
CA HIS A 17 -8.19 33.30 17.15
C HIS A 17 -8.43 32.06 16.30
N PRO A 18 -9.45 31.22 16.60
CA PRO A 18 -9.84 30.11 15.74
C PRO A 18 -10.20 30.60 14.35
N LEU A 19 -9.58 30.01 13.32
CA LEU A 19 -9.82 30.40 11.93
C LEU A 19 -11.07 29.72 11.37
N PRO A 20 -11.88 30.46 10.57
CA PRO A 20 -13.03 29.86 9.91
C PRO A 20 -12.62 28.88 8.80
N LEU A 21 -13.48 27.93 8.50
CA LEU A 21 -13.36 27.06 7.33
C LEU A 21 -13.76 27.82 6.05
N ASP A 22 -12.99 28.85 5.71
CA ASP A 22 -13.25 29.74 4.57
C ASP A 22 -12.14 29.61 3.53
N PRO A 23 -12.38 28.93 2.39
CA PRO A 23 -11.38 28.75 1.33
C PRO A 23 -11.02 30.03 0.60
N THR A 24 -11.63 31.17 0.88
CA THR A 24 -11.21 32.47 0.32
C THR A 24 -9.91 32.98 0.94
N LEU A 25 -9.52 32.43 2.10
CA LEU A 25 -8.35 32.86 2.88
C LEU A 25 -8.42 34.36 3.24
N ALA A 26 -9.63 34.88 3.43
CA ALA A 26 -9.87 36.31 3.64
C ALA A 26 -9.45 36.80 5.04
N ASP A 27 -9.35 35.89 6.03
CA ASP A 27 -8.94 36.26 7.38
C ASP A 27 -7.49 36.79 7.39
N PRO A 28 -7.24 38.00 7.93
CA PRO A 28 -5.90 38.61 7.94
C PRO A 28 -4.84 37.76 8.67
N ALA A 29 -5.24 36.89 9.58
CA ALA A 29 -4.31 36.01 10.29
C ALA A 29 -3.51 35.10 9.36
N TRP A 30 -4.05 34.74 8.20
CA TRP A 30 -3.34 33.93 7.22
C TRP A 30 -2.01 34.53 6.77
N ALA A 31 -1.92 35.87 6.73
CA ALA A 31 -0.68 36.54 6.31
C ALA A 31 0.53 36.18 7.18
N ALA A 32 0.31 35.99 8.50
CA ALA A 32 1.36 35.58 9.43
C ALA A 32 1.79 34.12 9.27
N GLY A 33 0.91 33.28 8.71
CA GLY A 33 1.14 31.86 8.51
C GLY A 33 1.80 31.49 7.18
N ARG A 34 2.23 32.44 6.36
CA ARG A 34 2.83 32.13 5.07
C ARG A 34 4.11 31.32 5.24
N VAL A 35 4.11 30.10 4.73
CA VAL A 35 5.26 29.20 4.77
C VAL A 35 6.33 29.71 3.77
N PRO A 36 7.62 29.70 4.15
CA PRO A 36 8.71 30.19 3.29
C PRO A 36 9.04 29.18 2.18
N THR A 37 8.08 28.82 1.36
CA THR A 37 8.25 27.82 0.27
C THR A 37 9.23 28.29 -0.80
N GLY A 38 9.60 29.57 -0.84
CA GLY A 38 10.65 30.09 -1.71
C GLY A 38 12.07 29.68 -1.29
N ASN A 39 12.26 29.16 -0.07
CA ASN A 39 13.57 28.71 0.40
C ASN A 39 13.98 27.34 -0.19
N ALA A 40 13.02 26.61 -0.75
CA ALA A 40 13.25 25.35 -1.46
C ALA A 40 12.25 25.24 -2.61
N PRO A 41 12.64 24.62 -3.73
CA PRO A 41 11.77 24.48 -4.88
C PRO A 41 10.67 23.45 -4.62
N TRP A 42 9.52 23.67 -5.25
CA TRP A 42 8.57 22.60 -5.52
C TRP A 42 9.08 21.78 -6.70
N ILE A 43 9.13 20.48 -6.54
CA ILE A 43 9.68 19.55 -7.53
C ILE A 43 8.55 18.65 -8.02
N ASN A 44 8.47 18.48 -9.33
CA ASN A 44 7.72 17.39 -9.93
C ASN A 44 8.47 16.08 -9.66
N VAL A 45 7.89 15.20 -8.86
CA VAL A 45 8.57 13.99 -8.37
C VAL A 45 8.86 12.99 -9.50
N THR A 46 8.04 12.98 -10.56
CA THR A 46 8.22 12.11 -11.71
C THR A 46 9.35 12.60 -12.63
N THR A 47 9.36 13.90 -12.94
CA THR A 47 10.33 14.48 -13.89
C THR A 47 11.58 15.04 -13.20
N ARG A 48 11.58 15.09 -11.87
CA ARG A 48 12.65 15.69 -11.03
C ARG A 48 12.96 17.14 -11.38
N SER A 49 12.02 17.84 -12.01
CA SER A 49 12.15 19.23 -12.45
C SER A 49 11.37 20.18 -11.54
N PRO A 50 11.76 21.46 -11.46
CA PRO A 50 10.98 22.46 -10.76
C PRO A 50 9.56 22.56 -11.27
N ALA A 51 8.60 22.78 -10.36
CA ALA A 51 7.18 22.95 -10.69
C ALA A 51 6.96 24.19 -11.54
N THR A 52 6.10 24.07 -12.56
CA THR A 52 5.75 25.16 -13.46
C THR A 52 4.74 26.13 -12.82
N TYR A 53 3.84 25.61 -11.99
CA TYR A 53 2.74 26.39 -11.43
C TYR A 53 2.96 26.71 -9.95
N PRO A 54 2.89 28.00 -9.56
CA PRO A 54 3.10 28.40 -8.18
C PRO A 54 2.07 27.82 -7.22
N THR A 55 2.54 27.50 -6.01
CA THR A 55 1.69 27.13 -4.87
C THR A 55 2.11 27.94 -3.66
N THR A 56 1.18 28.69 -3.09
CA THR A 56 1.40 29.38 -1.81
C THR A 56 0.76 28.56 -0.70
N VAL A 57 1.51 28.35 0.38
CA VAL A 57 1.05 27.60 1.55
C VAL A 57 1.03 28.52 2.76
N TYR A 58 0.00 28.35 3.57
CA TYR A 58 -0.17 28.99 4.87
C TYR A 58 -0.31 27.92 5.93
N LEU A 59 0.41 28.05 7.04
CA LEU A 59 0.40 27.12 8.16
C LEU A 59 0.32 27.91 9.47
N LEU A 60 -0.75 27.70 10.23
CA LEU A 60 -0.96 28.27 11.55
C LEU A 60 -1.43 27.17 12.52
N TYR A 61 -1.31 27.42 13.79
CA TYR A 61 -1.84 26.55 14.83
C TYR A 61 -2.41 27.34 16.00
N ASP A 62 -3.30 26.70 16.75
CA ASP A 62 -3.66 27.08 18.11
C ASP A 62 -3.51 25.87 19.05
N ASP A 63 -4.08 25.90 20.24
CA ASP A 63 -3.97 24.78 21.18
C ASP A 63 -4.96 23.63 20.86
N ARG A 64 -5.74 23.73 19.78
CA ARG A 64 -6.74 22.75 19.38
C ARG A 64 -6.58 22.26 17.95
N ASN A 65 -6.11 23.11 17.07
CA ASN A 65 -6.12 22.84 15.63
C ASN A 65 -4.81 23.24 14.95
N LEU A 66 -4.48 22.52 13.91
CA LEU A 66 -3.59 22.93 12.85
C LEU A 66 -4.43 23.46 11.68
N TYR A 67 -4.11 24.65 11.18
CA TYR A 67 -4.78 25.33 10.09
C TYR A 67 -3.87 25.38 8.88
N VAL A 68 -4.31 24.85 7.75
CA VAL A 68 -3.53 24.84 6.50
C VAL A 68 -4.33 25.50 5.41
N GLY A 69 -3.73 26.49 4.76
CA GLY A 69 -4.29 27.18 3.61
C GLY A 69 -3.44 26.96 2.37
N PHE A 70 -4.08 26.67 1.26
CA PHE A 70 -3.43 26.55 -0.05
C PHE A 70 -4.02 27.54 -1.04
N LYS A 71 -3.14 28.20 -1.81
CA LYS A 71 -3.49 28.94 -3.01
C LYS A 71 -2.68 28.38 -4.17
N ALA A 72 -3.34 27.74 -5.10
CA ALA A 72 -2.76 26.99 -6.20
C ALA A 72 -3.09 27.68 -7.54
N GLU A 73 -2.08 28.18 -8.22
CA GLU A 73 -2.22 28.81 -9.54
C GLU A 73 -2.09 27.75 -10.64
N GLN A 74 -2.91 27.83 -11.69
CA GLN A 74 -2.98 26.83 -12.76
C GLN A 74 -3.48 27.46 -14.06
N ALA A 75 -3.08 28.70 -14.36
CA ALA A 75 -3.53 29.41 -15.54
C ALA A 75 -3.22 28.62 -16.83
N GLY A 76 -4.21 28.46 -17.68
CA GLY A 76 -4.07 27.75 -18.97
C GLY A 76 -4.21 26.23 -18.89
N VAL A 77 -4.34 25.63 -17.68
CA VAL A 77 -4.57 24.20 -17.49
C VAL A 77 -5.92 23.98 -16.78
N PRO A 78 -6.78 23.07 -17.25
CA PRO A 78 -8.05 22.81 -16.61
C PRO A 78 -7.87 22.35 -15.15
N ILE A 79 -8.69 22.89 -14.25
CA ILE A 79 -8.79 22.44 -12.88
C ILE A 79 -9.73 21.23 -12.85
N THR A 80 -9.19 20.07 -12.46
CA THR A 80 -9.95 18.82 -12.35
C THR A 80 -10.53 18.69 -10.95
N ALA A 81 -11.86 18.59 -10.86
CA ALA A 81 -12.59 18.49 -9.59
C ALA A 81 -13.85 17.64 -9.79
N SER A 82 -13.65 16.37 -10.08
CA SER A 82 -14.70 15.41 -10.48
C SER A 82 -15.24 14.62 -9.30
N GLN A 83 -14.44 14.39 -8.28
CA GLN A 83 -14.79 13.57 -7.12
C GLN A 83 -15.88 14.20 -6.27
N THR A 84 -16.73 13.35 -5.71
CA THR A 84 -17.84 13.75 -4.84
C THR A 84 -17.90 12.96 -3.55
N THR A 85 -16.99 11.98 -3.36
CA THR A 85 -16.92 11.13 -2.16
C THR A 85 -15.58 11.31 -1.49
N ASN A 86 -15.56 11.41 -0.16
CA ASN A 86 -14.34 11.42 0.62
C ASN A 86 -13.64 10.05 0.56
N ASP A 87 -12.36 10.04 0.87
CA ASP A 87 -11.55 8.84 1.07
C ASP A 87 -11.35 7.95 -0.18
N VAL A 88 -11.41 8.51 -1.38
CA VAL A 88 -11.27 7.77 -2.65
C VAL A 88 -9.81 7.62 -3.10
N GLY A 89 -8.85 8.16 -2.34
CA GLY A 89 -7.41 8.08 -2.63
C GLY A 89 -6.86 9.20 -3.51
N PHE A 90 -5.57 9.11 -3.77
CA PHE A 90 -4.80 10.13 -4.47
C PHE A 90 -5.00 10.15 -5.99
N GLY A 91 -4.71 11.30 -6.59
CA GLY A 91 -4.37 11.38 -8.00
C GLY A 91 -5.53 11.46 -8.98
N LEU A 92 -6.78 11.31 -8.54
CA LEU A 92 -7.93 11.38 -9.44
C LEU A 92 -8.35 12.81 -9.79
N ASP A 93 -8.22 13.75 -8.86
CA ASP A 93 -8.51 15.17 -9.03
C ASP A 93 -7.26 16.02 -8.79
N ASP A 94 -7.33 17.30 -9.06
CA ASP A 94 -6.39 18.25 -8.49
C ASP A 94 -6.53 18.22 -6.96
N PHE A 95 -5.40 18.31 -6.25
CA PHE A 95 -5.40 18.32 -4.79
C PHE A 95 -4.23 19.12 -4.24
N ALA A 96 -4.32 19.49 -2.98
CA ALA A 96 -3.20 19.97 -2.18
C ALA A 96 -3.28 19.35 -0.79
N GLY A 97 -2.13 18.98 -0.26
CA GLY A 97 -2.06 18.26 0.99
C GLY A 97 -0.84 18.61 1.84
N ILE A 98 -0.91 18.19 3.08
CA ILE A 98 0.13 18.33 4.08
C ILE A 98 0.48 16.97 4.70
N GLY A 99 1.77 16.66 4.73
CA GLY A 99 2.33 15.62 5.57
C GLY A 99 2.79 16.23 6.90
N VAL A 100 2.52 15.56 8.01
CA VAL A 100 2.89 15.99 9.37
C VAL A 100 3.49 14.82 10.12
N ASP A 101 4.70 14.97 10.62
CA ASP A 101 5.30 14.07 11.62
C ASP A 101 5.53 14.85 12.91
N THR A 102 4.75 14.55 13.93
CA THR A 102 4.77 15.24 15.22
C THR A 102 5.93 14.82 16.11
N SER A 103 6.51 13.65 15.84
CA SER A 103 7.63 13.09 16.59
C SER A 103 8.99 13.42 15.95
N GLY A 104 9.01 13.60 14.63
CA GLY A 104 10.22 13.72 13.83
C GLY A 104 11.00 12.41 13.66
N SER A 105 10.42 11.28 14.10
CA SER A 105 11.05 9.96 14.06
C SER A 105 10.75 9.16 12.79
N GLY A 106 9.74 9.59 12.00
CA GLY A 106 9.20 8.83 10.87
C GLY A 106 8.15 7.80 11.25
N SER A 107 7.99 7.49 12.54
CA SER A 107 7.09 6.44 13.00
C SER A 107 5.63 6.87 13.15
N GLN A 108 5.36 8.18 13.16
CA GLN A 108 4.03 8.76 13.38
C GLN A 108 3.74 9.89 12.39
N ALA A 109 3.74 9.56 11.12
CA ALA A 109 3.41 10.50 10.07
C ALA A 109 1.91 10.45 9.72
N TYR A 110 1.35 11.60 9.43
CA TYR A 110 -0.02 11.81 9.02
C TYR A 110 -0.05 12.58 7.72
N TYR A 111 -1.04 12.29 6.90
CA TYR A 111 -1.26 12.99 5.66
C TYR A 111 -2.72 13.43 5.55
N PHE A 112 -2.95 14.66 5.12
CA PHE A 112 -4.28 15.24 4.89
C PHE A 112 -4.29 16.00 3.58
N GLU A 113 -5.29 15.77 2.76
CA GLU A 113 -5.41 16.39 1.45
C GLU A 113 -6.84 16.86 1.18
N ALA A 114 -6.96 17.93 0.40
CA ALA A 114 -8.23 18.44 -0.07
C ALA A 114 -8.17 18.75 -1.58
N THR A 115 -9.27 18.41 -2.27
CA THR A 115 -9.49 18.79 -3.66
C THR A 115 -10.01 20.24 -3.77
N PRO A 116 -10.04 20.84 -4.98
CA PRO A 116 -10.60 22.18 -5.17
C PRO A 116 -12.07 22.34 -4.76
N ARG A 117 -12.77 21.24 -4.47
CA ARG A 117 -14.15 21.22 -3.95
C ARG A 117 -14.26 20.83 -2.49
N GLY A 118 -13.11 20.67 -1.79
CA GLY A 118 -13.08 20.29 -0.38
C GLY A 118 -13.39 18.82 -0.10
N ILE A 119 -13.33 17.95 -1.11
CA ILE A 119 -13.32 16.49 -0.91
C ILE A 119 -12.01 16.12 -0.23
N ARG A 120 -12.07 15.25 0.77
CA ARG A 120 -10.99 14.93 1.69
C ARG A 120 -10.42 13.55 1.45
N TYR A 121 -9.12 13.42 1.64
CA TYR A 121 -8.44 12.15 1.84
C TYR A 121 -7.41 12.30 2.96
N GLN A 122 -7.19 11.25 3.73
CA GLN A 122 -6.20 11.21 4.80
C GLN A 122 -5.62 9.81 4.97
N GLN A 123 -4.43 9.76 5.52
CA GLN A 123 -3.70 8.53 5.81
C GLN A 123 -2.81 8.73 7.04
N ALA A 124 -2.52 7.67 7.78
CA ALA A 124 -1.53 7.65 8.85
C ALA A 124 -0.66 6.40 8.69
N ASN A 125 0.64 6.57 8.46
CA ASN A 125 1.61 5.49 8.35
C ASN A 125 1.06 4.29 7.54
N GLU A 126 0.58 4.55 6.32
CA GLU A 126 -0.03 3.55 5.42
C GLU A 126 -1.32 2.89 5.96
N ASN A 127 -1.85 3.37 7.07
CA ASN A 127 -3.11 2.88 7.62
C ASN A 127 -4.30 3.37 6.77
N VAL A 128 -4.80 2.51 5.90
CA VAL A 128 -5.95 2.79 5.02
C VAL A 128 -7.26 3.02 5.79
N ARG A 129 -7.32 2.65 7.06
CA ARG A 129 -8.51 2.86 7.93
C ARG A 129 -8.43 4.10 8.80
N PHE A 130 -7.41 4.94 8.64
CA PHE A 130 -7.34 6.21 9.37
C PHE A 130 -8.42 7.17 8.88
N ARG A 131 -9.47 7.35 9.67
CA ARG A 131 -10.67 8.15 9.36
C ARG A 131 -10.98 9.17 10.45
N PRO A 132 -10.07 10.12 10.77
CA PRO A 132 -10.27 11.12 11.82
C PRO A 132 -11.36 12.11 11.44
N ARG A 133 -11.88 12.82 12.45
CA ARG A 133 -12.74 13.98 12.25
C ARG A 133 -11.88 15.21 11.98
N TRP A 134 -11.92 15.71 10.78
CA TRP A 134 -11.30 16.96 10.38
C TRP A 134 -12.13 17.62 9.27
N SER A 135 -11.81 18.85 8.93
CA SER A 135 -12.61 19.62 7.98
C SER A 135 -11.77 20.19 6.86
N ALA A 136 -12.34 20.20 5.65
CA ALA A 136 -11.77 20.89 4.52
C ALA A 136 -12.85 21.63 3.72
N ALA A 137 -12.45 22.73 3.09
CA ALA A 137 -13.24 23.45 2.11
C ALA A 137 -12.36 23.89 0.95
N GLY A 138 -12.92 23.91 -0.24
CA GLY A 138 -12.22 24.32 -1.45
C GLY A 138 -13.05 25.29 -2.31
N ARG A 139 -12.38 26.13 -3.11
CA ARG A 139 -12.97 27.09 -4.01
C ARG A 139 -12.14 27.21 -5.27
N ILE A 140 -12.84 27.23 -6.42
CA ILE A 140 -12.25 27.50 -7.72
C ILE A 140 -12.58 28.95 -8.11
N ASP A 141 -11.55 29.68 -8.58
CA ASP A 141 -11.66 31.07 -9.02
C ASP A 141 -10.82 31.28 -10.30
N GLY A 142 -11.46 31.11 -11.44
CA GLY A 142 -10.78 31.17 -12.75
C GLY A 142 -9.71 30.11 -12.91
N GLY A 143 -8.46 30.51 -13.17
CA GLY A 143 -7.30 29.64 -13.29
C GLY A 143 -6.55 29.42 -11.95
N THR A 144 -7.18 29.71 -10.83
CA THR A 144 -6.65 29.52 -9.49
C THR A 144 -7.67 28.78 -8.64
N TRP A 145 -7.21 27.99 -7.70
CA TRP A 145 -8.08 27.44 -6.67
C TRP A 145 -7.42 27.54 -5.30
N SER A 146 -8.22 27.47 -4.27
CA SER A 146 -7.76 27.53 -2.90
C SER A 146 -8.46 26.49 -2.04
N ALA A 147 -7.79 26.04 -0.99
CA ALA A 147 -8.35 25.13 -0.01
C ALA A 147 -7.90 25.52 1.41
N VAL A 148 -8.79 25.26 2.37
CA VAL A 148 -8.49 25.35 3.80
C VAL A 148 -8.74 23.98 4.43
N LEU A 149 -7.77 23.52 5.22
CA LEU A 149 -7.83 22.32 6.03
C LEU A 149 -7.78 22.75 7.51
N ILE A 150 -8.65 22.19 8.33
CA ILE A 150 -8.63 22.33 9.79
C ILE A 150 -8.48 20.94 10.38
N VAL A 151 -7.31 20.67 10.94
CA VAL A 151 -6.94 19.38 11.53
C VAL A 151 -6.88 19.53 13.04
N PRO A 152 -7.81 18.92 13.82
CA PRO A 152 -7.74 18.94 15.26
C PRO A 152 -6.47 18.27 15.78
N LEU A 153 -5.84 18.83 16.81
CA LEU A 153 -4.60 18.27 17.39
C LEU A 153 -4.83 16.94 18.11
N ASP A 154 -6.06 16.64 18.51
CA ASP A 154 -6.41 15.39 19.15
C ASP A 154 -6.44 14.18 18.19
N VAL A 155 -6.47 14.42 16.87
CA VAL A 155 -6.30 13.34 15.86
C VAL A 155 -4.83 13.03 15.60
N LEU A 156 -3.93 13.91 16.04
CA LEU A 156 -2.48 13.74 15.94
C LEU A 156 -1.94 13.24 17.28
N ARG A 157 -0.93 12.41 17.28
CA ARG A 157 -0.22 12.04 18.52
C ARG A 157 0.79 13.13 18.84
N VAL A 158 0.38 14.08 19.70
CA VAL A 158 1.24 15.19 20.13
C VAL A 158 2.07 14.76 21.33
N PRO A 159 3.40 14.66 21.23
CA PRO A 159 4.22 14.00 22.25
C PRO A 159 4.26 14.78 23.59
N ARG A 160 4.22 16.09 23.56
CA ARG A 160 4.30 16.95 24.77
C ARG A 160 3.79 18.34 24.50
N GLY A 161 3.54 19.11 25.57
CA GLY A 161 3.41 20.55 25.51
C GLY A 161 4.79 21.27 25.48
N GLY A 162 4.78 22.58 25.35
CA GLY A 162 5.98 23.41 25.26
C GLY A 162 6.53 23.51 23.83
N PRO A 163 7.83 23.85 23.70
CA PRO A 163 8.48 23.93 22.39
C PRO A 163 8.52 22.59 21.68
N GLN A 164 8.12 22.59 20.42
CA GLN A 164 8.07 21.43 19.53
C GLN A 164 8.84 21.72 18.23
N LEU A 165 9.36 20.68 17.63
CA LEU A 165 9.87 20.66 16.25
C LEU A 165 9.16 19.54 15.51
N TRP A 166 8.14 19.88 14.74
CA TRP A 166 7.45 18.93 13.88
C TRP A 166 8.05 18.95 12.49
N ARG A 167 7.89 17.88 11.74
CA ARG A 167 8.30 17.81 10.34
C ARG A 167 7.08 18.00 9.44
N PHE A 168 7.26 18.76 8.36
CA PHE A 168 6.19 19.10 7.44
C PHE A 168 6.60 18.87 6.00
N GLN A 169 5.69 18.32 5.21
CA GLN A 169 5.77 18.25 3.77
C GLN A 169 4.50 18.81 3.16
N PHE A 170 4.62 19.48 2.02
CA PHE A 170 3.47 19.95 1.26
C PHE A 170 3.50 19.33 -0.14
N VAL A 171 2.34 18.94 -0.60
CA VAL A 171 2.19 18.24 -1.87
C VAL A 171 1.04 18.84 -2.68
N ARG A 172 1.09 18.69 -3.99
CA ARG A 172 0.06 19.13 -4.92
C ARG A 172 -0.02 18.20 -6.12
N GLY A 173 -1.23 17.83 -6.53
CA GLY A 173 -1.50 17.16 -7.79
C GLY A 173 -2.12 18.09 -8.81
N ILE A 174 -1.73 17.95 -10.09
CA ILE A 174 -2.33 18.59 -11.25
C ILE A 174 -2.79 17.49 -12.20
N ALA A 175 -4.01 16.99 -11.98
CA ALA A 175 -4.54 15.80 -12.65
C ALA A 175 -4.59 15.95 -14.17
N ALA A 176 -4.94 17.13 -14.68
CA ALA A 176 -4.98 17.39 -16.12
C ALA A 176 -3.62 17.23 -16.81
N ARG A 177 -2.52 17.20 -16.04
CA ARG A 177 -1.16 17.02 -16.54
C ARG A 177 -0.50 15.74 -16.02
N GLY A 178 -1.15 15.00 -15.14
CA GLY A 178 -0.52 13.87 -14.42
C GLY A 178 0.74 14.31 -13.68
N GLU A 179 0.72 15.50 -13.04
CA GLU A 179 1.87 16.01 -12.30
C GLU A 179 1.65 15.88 -10.80
N HIS A 180 2.65 15.32 -10.13
CA HIS A 180 2.73 15.25 -8.69
C HIS A 180 3.89 16.12 -8.21
N LEU A 181 3.57 17.12 -7.42
CA LEU A 181 4.50 18.14 -6.94
C LEU A 181 4.71 17.98 -5.45
N SER A 182 5.96 17.99 -5.02
CA SER A 182 6.33 17.93 -3.61
C SER A 182 7.27 19.09 -3.27
N TRP A 183 7.06 19.70 -2.11
CA TRP A 183 7.96 20.71 -1.60
C TRP A 183 9.15 20.04 -0.92
N VAL A 184 10.38 20.51 -1.18
CA VAL A 184 11.62 19.93 -0.58
C VAL A 184 11.74 18.43 -0.85
N TRP A 185 11.52 18.02 -2.07
CA TRP A 185 11.69 16.63 -2.46
C TRP A 185 13.15 16.37 -2.90
N ASP A 186 13.64 15.18 -2.52
CA ASP A 186 14.94 14.65 -2.93
C ASP A 186 14.75 13.18 -3.32
N PRO A 187 15.43 12.65 -4.35
CA PRO A 187 15.30 11.24 -4.74
C PRO A 187 15.54 10.23 -3.61
N ILE A 188 16.39 10.54 -2.65
CA ILE A 188 16.63 9.69 -1.47
C ILE A 188 15.39 9.53 -0.57
N MET A 189 14.39 10.40 -0.72
CA MET A 189 13.12 10.30 0.00
C MET A 189 12.14 9.36 -0.68
N GLN A 190 12.44 8.90 -1.88
CA GLN A 190 11.59 7.96 -2.59
C GLN A 190 11.74 6.58 -1.96
N ASP A 191 10.64 6.05 -1.45
CA ASP A 191 10.57 4.66 -1.03
C ASP A 191 10.42 3.78 -2.26
N ALA A 192 11.43 2.95 -2.52
CA ALA A 192 11.41 2.03 -3.66
C ALA A 192 10.32 0.97 -3.53
N ALA A 193 9.95 0.59 -2.30
CA ALA A 193 8.97 -0.46 -2.07
C ALA A 193 7.52 -0.01 -2.26
N SER A 194 7.19 1.23 -1.88
CA SER A 194 5.79 1.63 -1.89
C SER A 194 5.29 2.08 -3.25
N GLY A 195 6.15 2.59 -4.13
CA GLY A 195 5.73 3.21 -5.40
C GLY A 195 4.61 4.25 -5.24
N THR A 196 4.16 4.45 -4.01
CA THR A 196 3.06 5.32 -3.64
C THR A 196 3.59 6.72 -3.32
N TRP A 197 2.93 7.72 -3.85
CA TRP A 197 3.23 9.11 -3.55
C TRP A 197 1.97 9.77 -2.95
N PRO A 198 2.11 10.60 -1.92
CA PRO A 198 3.32 10.91 -1.14
C PRO A 198 3.70 9.75 -0.21
N THR A 199 5.00 9.54 0.00
CA THR A 199 5.49 8.52 0.92
C THR A 199 5.73 9.10 2.30
N PHE A 200 5.58 8.28 3.34
CA PHE A 200 5.91 8.62 4.72
C PHE A 200 7.32 8.18 5.11
N ALA A 201 7.99 7.43 4.25
CA ALA A 201 9.22 6.73 4.58
C ALA A 201 10.35 7.65 5.05
N ASP A 202 10.37 8.90 4.57
CA ASP A 202 11.47 9.81 4.82
C ASP A 202 11.10 11.14 5.45
N THR A 203 10.14 11.10 6.37
CA THR A 203 9.73 12.30 7.14
C THR A 203 10.92 12.99 7.83
N ARG A 204 11.98 12.25 8.10
CA ARG A 204 13.24 12.74 8.68
C ARG A 204 13.88 13.85 7.87
N PHE A 205 13.70 13.86 6.56
CA PHE A 205 14.23 14.87 5.65
C PHE A 205 13.27 16.05 5.42
N TRP A 206 12.07 15.97 5.96
CA TRP A 206 11.11 17.05 5.84
C TRP A 206 11.56 18.28 6.65
N PRO A 207 11.25 19.49 6.19
CA PRO A 207 11.53 20.72 6.93
C PRO A 207 10.93 20.73 8.32
N GLY A 208 11.66 21.28 9.28
CA GLY A 208 11.24 21.43 10.65
C GLY A 208 10.41 22.70 10.89
N GLY A 209 9.19 22.55 11.36
CA GLY A 209 8.37 23.66 11.86
C GLY A 209 8.47 23.79 13.37
N GLN A 210 8.93 24.94 13.85
CA GLN A 210 9.00 25.25 15.28
C GLN A 210 7.67 25.82 15.75
N LEU A 211 7.09 25.26 16.80
CA LEU A 211 5.85 25.72 17.41
C LEU A 211 5.90 25.53 18.94
N VAL A 212 5.03 26.25 19.66
CA VAL A 212 4.92 26.16 21.13
C VAL A 212 3.48 25.83 21.51
N LEU A 213 3.26 24.64 22.02
CA LEU A 213 1.94 24.15 22.40
C LEU A 213 1.69 24.30 23.89
N ALA A 214 0.45 24.57 24.26
CA ALA A 214 0.04 24.45 25.65
C ALA A 214 0.14 22.99 26.14
N ALA A 215 0.29 22.81 27.45
CA ALA A 215 0.32 21.45 28.03
C ALA A 215 -0.97 20.64 27.74
N SER A 216 -2.10 21.34 27.61
CA SER A 216 -3.39 20.72 27.26
C SER A 216 -3.44 20.15 25.85
N ALA A 217 -2.62 20.61 24.92
CA ALA A 217 -2.55 20.08 23.57
C ALA A 217 -1.92 18.68 23.53
N ALA A 218 -1.09 18.33 24.53
CA ALA A 218 -0.52 16.99 24.71
C ALA A 218 -1.37 16.12 25.67
N ALA A 219 -2.63 16.47 25.91
CA ALA A 219 -3.51 15.66 26.71
C ALA A 219 -3.69 14.27 26.07
N LYS A 220 -3.80 13.25 26.92
CA LYS A 220 -4.12 11.91 26.44
C LYS A 220 -5.41 11.94 25.63
N PRO A 221 -5.44 11.31 24.44
CA PRO A 221 -6.69 11.05 23.75
C PRO A 221 -7.66 10.29 24.67
N LYS A 222 -8.93 10.35 24.37
CA LYS A 222 -9.93 9.61 25.16
C LYS A 222 -9.96 8.15 24.73
N PRO A 223 -10.31 7.21 25.65
CA PRO A 223 -10.57 5.83 25.28
C PRO A 223 -11.63 5.74 24.20
N ARG A 224 -11.44 4.81 23.28
CA ARG A 224 -12.33 4.52 22.16
C ARG A 224 -12.72 3.05 22.19
N ALA A 225 -13.95 2.76 21.81
CA ALA A 225 -14.40 1.40 21.53
C ALA A 225 -15.09 1.35 20.16
N ASP A 226 -14.71 0.40 19.35
CA ASP A 226 -15.34 0.07 18.08
C ASP A 226 -16.05 -1.27 18.24
N ILE A 227 -17.37 -1.25 18.15
CA ILE A 227 -18.21 -2.42 18.36
C ILE A 227 -18.89 -2.72 17.02
N TYR A 228 -18.81 -3.93 16.56
CA TYR A 228 -19.46 -4.32 15.31
C TYR A 228 -20.39 -5.50 15.51
N GLY A 229 -21.44 -5.50 14.72
CA GLY A 229 -22.34 -6.61 14.53
C GLY A 229 -22.46 -6.94 13.05
N LEU A 230 -22.37 -8.22 12.74
CA LEU A 230 -22.47 -8.72 11.40
C LEU A 230 -23.53 -9.82 11.35
N ALA A 231 -24.36 -9.79 10.33
CA ALA A 231 -25.26 -10.88 9.98
C ALA A 231 -25.14 -11.17 8.50
N SER A 232 -25.07 -12.45 8.15
CA SER A 232 -25.14 -12.88 6.75
C SER A 232 -26.23 -13.92 6.57
N ILE A 233 -26.82 -13.92 5.37
CA ILE A 233 -27.79 -14.91 4.93
C ILE A 233 -27.45 -15.33 3.49
N GLY A 234 -27.51 -16.62 3.21
CA GLY A 234 -27.28 -17.12 1.87
C GLY A 234 -26.72 -18.54 1.84
N GLU A 235 -26.25 -18.91 0.68
CA GLU A 235 -25.65 -20.21 0.40
C GLU A 235 -24.32 -20.01 -0.33
N ASP A 236 -23.31 -20.82 0.01
CA ASP A 236 -22.07 -20.88 -0.74
C ASP A 236 -22.15 -21.99 -1.81
N ARG A 237 -22.20 -21.58 -3.06
CA ARG A 237 -22.21 -22.51 -4.20
C ARG A 237 -20.82 -22.97 -4.63
N ASN A 238 -19.77 -22.37 -4.10
CA ASN A 238 -18.38 -22.74 -4.40
C ASN A 238 -17.83 -23.79 -3.43
N LEU A 239 -18.43 -23.90 -2.24
CA LEU A 239 -18.09 -24.94 -1.28
C LEU A 239 -19.01 -26.15 -1.52
N PHE A 240 -18.42 -27.29 -1.56
CA PHE A 240 -18.96 -28.62 -1.77
C PHE A 240 -20.49 -28.74 -1.64
N GLN A 241 -21.14 -29.08 -2.74
CA GLN A 241 -22.51 -29.54 -2.71
C GLN A 241 -22.58 -30.75 -1.77
N GLN A 242 -23.44 -30.67 -0.76
CA GLN A 242 -23.66 -31.83 0.12
C GLN A 242 -24.17 -33.02 -0.67
N ALA A 243 -24.02 -34.24 -0.16
CA ALA A 243 -24.43 -35.45 -0.82
C ALA A 243 -25.96 -35.49 -1.18
N ASN A 244 -26.77 -34.67 -0.51
CA ASN A 244 -28.18 -34.47 -0.78
C ASN A 244 -28.50 -33.41 -1.86
N GLY A 245 -27.50 -32.83 -2.51
CA GLY A 245 -27.67 -31.82 -3.53
C GLY A 245 -27.88 -30.39 -3.01
N THR A 246 -27.87 -30.14 -1.72
CA THR A 246 -27.96 -28.78 -1.14
C THR A 246 -26.60 -28.15 -0.95
N PHE A 247 -26.56 -26.83 -0.96
CA PHE A 247 -25.36 -26.07 -0.64
C PHE A 247 -25.27 -25.81 0.87
N LEU A 248 -24.04 -25.59 1.37
CA LEU A 248 -23.84 -25.23 2.76
C LEU A 248 -24.43 -23.81 3.04
N PRO A 249 -25.29 -23.67 4.05
CA PRO A 249 -25.82 -22.36 4.40
C PRO A 249 -24.72 -21.47 5.00
N MET A 250 -24.61 -20.25 4.52
CA MET A 250 -23.67 -19.25 5.04
C MET A 250 -24.37 -18.23 5.95
N ASN A 251 -25.14 -18.71 6.91
CA ASN A 251 -25.81 -17.87 7.88
C ASN A 251 -24.89 -17.62 9.07
N VAL A 252 -24.12 -16.56 9.02
CA VAL A 252 -23.22 -16.17 10.10
C VAL A 252 -23.83 -15.03 10.90
N ARG A 253 -23.69 -15.08 12.20
CA ARG A 253 -23.95 -13.98 13.11
C ARG A 253 -22.70 -13.80 13.96
N SER A 254 -22.07 -12.67 13.82
CA SER A 254 -20.87 -12.34 14.58
C SER A 254 -21.04 -11.02 15.29
N PHE A 255 -20.48 -10.94 16.47
CA PHE A 255 -20.44 -9.75 17.28
C PHE A 255 -19.06 -9.66 17.94
N GLY A 256 -18.42 -8.52 17.85
CA GLY A 256 -17.10 -8.31 18.44
C GLY A 256 -16.77 -6.84 18.57
N GLY A 257 -15.53 -6.56 18.93
CA GLY A 257 -15.10 -5.18 19.05
C GLY A 257 -13.68 -5.01 19.54
N ASP A 258 -13.22 -3.78 19.34
CA ASP A 258 -11.90 -3.31 19.72
C ASP A 258 -12.02 -2.20 20.77
N VAL A 259 -11.13 -2.20 21.75
CA VAL A 259 -11.01 -1.13 22.74
C VAL A 259 -9.61 -0.54 22.66
N SER A 260 -9.49 0.74 22.41
CA SER A 260 -8.23 1.48 22.41
C SER A 260 -8.16 2.39 23.64
N TYR A 261 -7.12 2.22 24.45
CA TYR A 261 -6.89 3.00 25.66
C TYR A 261 -5.52 3.71 25.58
N PRO A 262 -5.47 5.04 25.56
CA PRO A 262 -4.22 5.78 25.55
C PRO A 262 -3.54 5.72 26.93
N ILE A 263 -2.36 5.13 26.97
CA ILE A 263 -1.50 5.08 28.17
C ILE A 263 -0.82 6.44 28.36
N THR A 264 -0.25 6.96 27.28
CA THR A 264 0.34 8.30 27.19
C THR A 264 -0.22 9.02 25.94
N PRO A 265 0.12 10.27 25.66
CA PRO A 265 -0.24 10.89 24.38
C PRO A 265 0.26 10.13 23.15
N THR A 266 1.39 9.42 23.25
CA THR A 266 2.03 8.72 22.13
C THR A 266 1.99 7.21 22.23
N VAL A 267 1.56 6.64 23.35
CA VAL A 267 1.49 5.20 23.60
C VAL A 267 0.06 4.79 23.90
N ARG A 268 -0.41 3.73 23.28
CA ARG A 268 -1.74 3.18 23.53
C ARG A 268 -1.73 1.66 23.69
N PHE A 269 -2.72 1.18 24.39
CA PHE A 269 -3.14 -0.21 24.47
C PHE A 269 -4.35 -0.42 23.56
N VAL A 270 -4.40 -1.55 22.85
CA VAL A 270 -5.57 -2.01 22.09
C VAL A 270 -5.89 -3.43 22.50
N GLY A 271 -7.13 -3.68 22.89
CA GLY A 271 -7.64 -5.03 23.13
C GLY A 271 -8.73 -5.35 22.11
N THR A 272 -8.81 -6.58 21.65
CA THR A 272 -9.83 -7.06 20.71
C THR A 272 -10.47 -8.36 21.21
N LEU A 273 -11.76 -8.48 20.95
CA LEU A 273 -12.54 -9.71 21.19
C LEU A 273 -13.34 -10.03 19.93
N ASN A 274 -13.21 -11.27 19.45
CA ASN A 274 -13.84 -11.76 18.25
C ASN A 274 -13.68 -10.74 17.09
N PRO A 275 -12.43 -10.44 16.67
CA PRO A 275 -12.16 -9.40 15.70
C PRO A 275 -12.86 -9.64 14.37
N ASP A 276 -13.11 -8.55 13.68
CA ASP A 276 -13.84 -8.56 12.43
C ASP A 276 -13.04 -9.20 11.30
N PHE A 277 -13.36 -10.43 10.95
CA PHE A 277 -12.86 -11.14 9.77
C PHE A 277 -13.80 -11.08 8.57
N SER A 278 -14.87 -10.28 8.64
CA SER A 278 -15.71 -10.09 7.46
C SER A 278 -14.91 -9.35 6.38
N ASN A 279 -14.59 -10.06 5.33
CA ASN A 279 -13.93 -9.53 4.15
C ASN A 279 -14.87 -8.58 3.37
N VAL A 280 -15.23 -7.47 3.97
CA VAL A 280 -16.09 -6.46 3.35
C VAL A 280 -15.30 -5.57 2.39
N GLU A 281 -14.00 -5.48 2.62
CA GLU A 281 -13.02 -4.78 1.77
C GLU A 281 -11.99 -5.82 1.32
N ILE A 282 -12.15 -6.40 0.14
CA ILE A 282 -11.33 -7.50 -0.36
C ILE A 282 -10.59 -7.06 -1.60
N ASP A 283 -9.36 -7.54 -1.73
CA ASP A 283 -8.59 -7.45 -2.96
C ASP A 283 -9.33 -8.09 -4.13
N GLN A 284 -9.27 -7.43 -5.27
CA GLN A 284 -9.88 -7.93 -6.49
C GLN A 284 -9.10 -9.13 -7.02
N GLN A 285 -9.81 -10.12 -7.48
CA GLN A 285 -9.20 -11.26 -8.13
C GLN A 285 -8.67 -10.90 -9.52
N THR A 286 -7.49 -11.41 -9.86
CA THR A 286 -6.80 -11.18 -11.14
C THR A 286 -6.38 -12.52 -11.73
N ILE A 287 -6.21 -12.58 -13.04
CA ILE A 287 -5.63 -13.72 -13.78
C ILE A 287 -4.22 -13.42 -14.26
N VAL A 288 -3.62 -12.32 -13.85
CA VAL A 288 -2.24 -12.02 -14.20
C VAL A 288 -1.34 -13.10 -13.63
N PRO A 289 -0.49 -13.73 -14.44
CA PRO A 289 0.44 -14.75 -13.99
C PRO A 289 1.34 -14.23 -12.88
N GLN A 290 1.41 -14.96 -11.78
CA GLN A 290 2.29 -14.64 -10.66
C GLN A 290 2.99 -15.90 -10.20
N GLU A 291 4.30 -15.84 -10.07
CA GLU A 291 5.11 -16.94 -9.54
C GLU A 291 5.13 -16.93 -8.01
N PHE A 292 4.97 -15.75 -7.40
CA PHE A 292 5.09 -15.55 -5.96
C PHE A 292 3.74 -15.30 -5.31
N GLN A 293 3.65 -15.58 -4.02
CA GLN A 293 2.50 -15.18 -3.22
C GLN A 293 2.30 -13.66 -3.30
N ARG A 294 1.06 -13.25 -3.49
CA ARG A 294 0.71 -11.84 -3.49
C ARG A 294 0.62 -11.33 -2.06
N GLN A 295 1.28 -10.23 -1.78
CA GLN A 295 1.04 -9.49 -0.54
C GLN A 295 -0.35 -8.85 -0.57
N LEU A 296 -1.13 -9.10 0.47
CA LEU A 296 -2.46 -8.56 0.65
C LEU A 296 -2.42 -7.34 1.58
N ILE A 297 -3.33 -6.40 1.35
CA ILE A 297 -3.49 -5.24 2.23
C ILE A 297 -4.22 -5.67 3.51
N GLU A 298 -3.70 -5.26 4.66
CA GLU A 298 -4.35 -5.52 5.94
C GLU A 298 -5.48 -4.51 6.22
N TYR A 299 -6.70 -5.01 6.28
CA TYR A 299 -7.88 -4.18 6.56
C TYR A 299 -8.47 -4.40 7.97
N ARG A 300 -8.04 -5.41 8.70
CA ARG A 300 -8.55 -5.68 10.06
C ARG A 300 -8.04 -4.63 11.03
N PRO A 301 -8.93 -3.93 11.78
CA PRO A 301 -8.55 -2.78 12.60
C PRO A 301 -7.45 -3.07 13.61
N PHE A 302 -7.48 -4.25 14.23
CA PHE A 302 -6.49 -4.67 15.22
C PHE A 302 -5.08 -4.70 14.65
N PHE A 303 -4.87 -5.16 13.43
CA PHE A 303 -3.56 -5.24 12.79
C PHE A 303 -3.22 -3.96 12.01
N ALA A 304 -4.15 -3.45 11.19
CA ALA A 304 -3.90 -2.30 10.33
C ALA A 304 -3.51 -1.03 11.11
N GLN A 305 -4.09 -0.86 12.29
CA GLN A 305 -3.77 0.26 13.15
C GLN A 305 -2.43 0.04 13.84
N GLY A 306 -1.39 0.81 13.48
CA GLY A 306 -0.06 0.72 14.07
C GLY A 306 0.75 -0.47 13.59
N ALA A 307 0.50 -0.96 12.39
CA ALA A 307 1.25 -2.05 11.77
C ALA A 307 2.77 -1.75 11.74
N ASN A 308 3.15 -0.51 11.46
CA ASN A 308 4.53 -0.04 11.44
C ASN A 308 5.25 -0.09 12.80
N PHE A 309 4.55 -0.29 13.90
CA PHE A 309 5.16 -0.49 15.21
C PHE A 309 5.49 -1.96 15.49
N ILE A 310 4.92 -2.88 14.73
CA ILE A 310 5.21 -4.32 14.82
C ILE A 310 6.22 -4.71 13.73
N ASN A 311 5.99 -4.30 12.49
CA ASN A 311 6.97 -4.41 11.42
C ASN A 311 7.85 -3.16 11.45
N ALA A 312 8.84 -3.15 12.31
CA ALA A 312 9.71 -2.01 12.53
C ALA A 312 10.84 -1.94 11.51
N SER A 313 11.06 -3.01 10.76
CA SER A 313 11.95 -3.01 9.59
C SER A 313 11.57 -1.89 8.63
N SER A 314 12.53 -1.31 7.98
CA SER A 314 12.28 -0.45 6.82
C SER A 314 11.43 -1.26 5.84
N PRO A 315 10.39 -0.66 5.21
CA PRO A 315 9.52 -1.42 4.32
C PRO A 315 10.36 -2.22 3.33
N PRO A 316 9.99 -3.49 3.09
CA PRO A 316 10.79 -4.38 2.28
C PRO A 316 11.07 -3.73 0.94
N ARG A 317 12.34 -3.56 0.64
CA ARG A 317 12.77 -2.94 -0.62
C ARG A 317 12.75 -4.00 -1.68
N THR A 318 11.61 -4.16 -2.32
CA THR A 318 11.56 -4.96 -3.52
C THR A 318 12.26 -4.20 -4.64
N PRO A 319 13.27 -4.78 -5.28
CA PRO A 319 13.72 -4.28 -6.57
C PRO A 319 12.49 -4.15 -7.48
N THR A 320 12.34 -3.00 -8.13
CA THR A 320 11.21 -2.74 -9.00
C THR A 320 11.30 -3.60 -10.26
N GLY A 321 10.92 -4.85 -10.15
CA GLY A 321 10.84 -5.78 -11.27
C GLY A 321 9.68 -6.72 -11.07
N SER A 322 9.05 -7.16 -12.15
CA SER A 322 7.85 -8.00 -12.13
C SER A 322 8.05 -9.36 -11.42
N TYR A 323 9.27 -9.70 -11.05
CA TYR A 323 9.64 -10.97 -10.44
C TYR A 323 10.59 -10.79 -9.26
N SER A 324 10.39 -9.74 -8.49
CA SER A 324 11.20 -9.51 -7.30
C SER A 324 10.97 -10.59 -6.23
N THR A 325 12.06 -11.21 -5.85
CA THR A 325 12.10 -12.28 -4.85
C THR A 325 12.21 -11.78 -3.42
N ALA A 326 12.47 -10.51 -3.23
CA ALA A 326 12.94 -9.97 -1.96
C ALA A 326 11.83 -9.24 -1.18
N SER A 327 10.86 -9.97 -0.68
CA SER A 327 9.96 -9.48 0.35
C SER A 327 9.83 -10.54 1.42
N ASN A 328 10.60 -10.39 2.49
CA ASN A 328 10.41 -11.22 3.66
C ASN A 328 9.89 -10.33 4.80
N LEU A 329 8.84 -10.77 5.45
CA LEU A 329 8.27 -10.14 6.63
C LEU A 329 8.23 -11.17 7.74
N VAL A 330 8.88 -10.88 8.83
CA VAL A 330 8.84 -11.73 10.03
C VAL A 330 7.42 -11.85 10.58
N PHE A 331 6.66 -10.76 10.50
CA PHE A 331 5.25 -10.75 10.81
C PHE A 331 4.42 -10.22 9.63
N TYR A 332 3.52 -11.02 9.12
CA TYR A 332 2.61 -10.68 8.03
C TYR A 332 1.17 -10.95 8.45
N SER A 333 0.50 -9.94 8.98
CA SER A 333 -0.84 -10.12 9.54
C SER A 333 -1.88 -10.74 8.59
N PRO A 334 -1.86 -10.54 7.26
CA PRO A 334 -2.80 -11.24 6.38
C PRO A 334 -2.67 -12.78 6.37
N SER A 335 -1.52 -13.34 6.76
CA SER A 335 -1.37 -14.80 6.92
C SER A 335 -2.09 -15.33 8.16
N VAL A 336 -2.30 -14.46 9.16
CA VAL A 336 -3.00 -14.81 10.40
C VAL A 336 -4.47 -15.09 10.14
N GLY A 337 -4.91 -16.29 10.40
CA GLY A 337 -6.32 -16.72 10.30
C GLY A 337 -7.23 -16.05 11.35
N PRO A 338 -8.52 -16.45 11.40
CA PRO A 338 -9.43 -16.01 12.44
C PRO A 338 -8.94 -16.35 13.83
N PHE A 339 -9.05 -15.41 14.78
CA PHE A 339 -8.69 -15.60 16.19
C PHE A 339 -9.76 -15.00 17.12
N ASP A 340 -9.77 -15.43 18.38
CA ASP A 340 -10.84 -15.10 19.33
C ASP A 340 -10.57 -13.82 20.11
N SER A 341 -9.31 -13.57 20.47
CA SER A 341 -8.93 -12.44 21.29
C SER A 341 -7.49 -12.01 21.07
N GLY A 342 -7.22 -10.74 21.26
CA GLY A 342 -5.87 -10.20 21.17
C GLY A 342 -5.68 -8.93 21.99
N ALA A 343 -4.43 -8.61 22.24
CA ALA A 343 -4.01 -7.41 22.91
C ALA A 343 -2.72 -6.88 22.30
N LYS A 344 -2.58 -5.55 22.23
CA LYS A 344 -1.32 -4.92 21.81
C LYS A 344 -1.05 -3.62 22.54
N VAL A 345 0.23 -3.29 22.65
CA VAL A 345 0.73 -1.99 23.07
C VAL A 345 1.64 -1.46 22.00
N GLU A 346 1.46 -0.20 21.62
CA GLU A 346 2.24 0.43 20.55
C GLU A 346 2.44 1.91 20.77
N GLY A 347 3.50 2.46 20.23
CA GLY A 347 3.73 3.90 20.26
C GLY A 347 5.17 4.32 20.14
N THR A 348 5.42 5.58 20.52
CA THR A 348 6.76 6.19 20.47
C THR A 348 7.18 6.72 21.83
N PHE A 349 8.49 6.70 22.06
CA PHE A 349 9.14 7.31 23.21
C PHE A 349 10.45 7.97 22.76
N GLY A 350 10.44 9.30 22.59
CA GLY A 350 11.57 10.02 22.00
C GLY A 350 11.85 9.56 20.56
N ASP A 351 13.08 9.15 20.32
CA ASP A 351 13.55 8.67 19.00
C ASP A 351 13.32 7.15 18.80
N GLN A 352 12.54 6.55 19.67
CA GLN A 352 12.23 5.13 19.64
C GLN A 352 10.76 4.91 19.31
N SER A 353 10.46 3.91 18.51
CA SER A 353 9.14 3.36 18.31
C SER A 353 9.11 1.89 18.69
N PHE A 354 7.98 1.42 19.17
CA PHE A 354 7.81 0.04 19.58
C PHE A 354 6.36 -0.41 19.47
N GLY A 355 6.21 -1.71 19.24
CA GLY A 355 4.95 -2.40 19.32
C GLY A 355 5.14 -3.81 19.87
N ALA A 356 4.15 -4.32 20.56
CA ALA A 356 4.07 -5.72 20.95
C ALA A 356 2.61 -6.14 20.95
N LEU A 357 2.32 -7.30 20.39
CA LEU A 357 0.98 -7.87 20.34
C LEU A 357 0.98 -9.35 20.71
N THR A 358 -0.19 -9.81 21.14
CA THR A 358 -0.50 -11.22 21.30
C THR A 358 -1.92 -11.49 20.84
N PHE A 359 -2.15 -12.66 20.28
CA PHE A 359 -3.49 -13.11 19.91
C PHE A 359 -3.63 -14.61 20.12
N HIS A 360 -4.86 -15.04 20.33
CA HIS A 360 -5.22 -16.43 20.60
C HIS A 360 -6.43 -16.80 19.77
N GLY A 361 -6.42 -18.00 19.21
CA GLY A 361 -7.52 -18.49 18.40
C GLY A 361 -7.59 -20.00 18.33
N TYR A 362 -8.69 -20.43 17.72
CA TYR A 362 -8.96 -21.81 17.41
C TYR A 362 -9.47 -21.92 15.97
N ASP A 363 -8.74 -22.62 15.15
CA ASP A 363 -9.16 -22.93 13.78
C ASP A 363 -9.96 -24.26 13.77
N GLU A 364 -11.26 -24.14 13.58
CA GLU A 364 -12.17 -25.29 13.51
C GLU A 364 -11.86 -26.21 12.33
N THR A 365 -11.31 -25.70 11.23
CA THR A 365 -11.04 -26.47 10.01
C THR A 365 -9.88 -27.43 10.22
N SER A 366 -8.80 -26.96 10.83
CA SER A 366 -7.61 -27.75 11.13
C SER A 366 -7.63 -28.35 12.53
N ASN A 367 -8.59 -28.00 13.38
CA ASN A 367 -8.62 -28.31 14.81
C ASN A 367 -7.36 -27.80 15.56
N ASN A 368 -6.82 -26.66 15.11
CA ASN A 368 -5.59 -26.08 15.63
C ASN A 368 -5.91 -24.97 16.63
N THR A 369 -5.36 -25.07 17.85
CA THR A 369 -5.34 -23.97 18.81
C THR A 369 -4.00 -23.27 18.70
N PHE A 370 -4.00 -21.95 18.65
CA PHE A 370 -2.79 -21.16 18.54
C PHE A 370 -2.74 -19.98 19.51
N SER A 371 -1.53 -19.58 19.85
CA SER A 371 -1.24 -18.47 20.73
C SER A 371 0.05 -17.82 20.27
N ASP A 372 -0.05 -16.68 19.61
CA ASP A 372 1.05 -16.05 18.93
C ASP A 372 1.33 -14.66 19.48
N GLN A 373 2.58 -14.27 19.38
CA GLN A 373 3.10 -12.99 19.85
C GLN A 373 4.01 -12.40 18.78
N ALA A 374 3.89 -11.09 18.55
CA ALA A 374 4.83 -10.37 17.70
C ALA A 374 5.27 -9.08 18.39
N TYR A 375 6.49 -8.66 18.11
CA TYR A 375 7.00 -7.38 18.57
C TYR A 375 7.81 -6.68 17.48
N GLY A 376 7.88 -5.36 17.58
CA GLY A 376 8.77 -4.52 16.77
C GLY A 376 9.37 -3.43 17.63
N PHE A 377 10.60 -3.10 17.35
CA PHE A 377 11.34 -1.99 17.95
C PHE A 377 12.17 -1.28 16.89
N GLN A 378 12.13 0.04 16.88
CA GLN A 378 12.97 0.85 16.00
C GLN A 378 13.59 2.01 16.78
N HIS A 379 14.86 2.28 16.54
CA HIS A 379 15.55 3.47 17.01
C HIS A 379 16.10 4.25 15.82
N THR A 380 15.72 5.52 15.73
CA THR A 380 16.19 6.45 14.70
C THR A 380 17.13 7.47 15.32
N VAL A 381 18.38 7.49 14.91
CA VAL A 381 19.35 8.50 15.37
C VAL A 381 18.88 9.89 14.94
N PRO A 382 18.97 10.90 15.84
CA PRO A 382 18.59 12.26 15.49
C PRO A 382 19.27 12.75 14.21
N GLY A 383 18.47 13.30 13.29
CA GLY A 383 18.93 13.67 11.95
C GLY A 383 18.71 12.60 10.88
N GLY A 384 18.24 11.40 11.26
CA GLY A 384 17.75 10.38 10.33
C GLY A 384 18.81 9.66 9.50
N SER A 385 20.09 9.83 9.84
CA SER A 385 21.18 9.21 9.07
C SER A 385 21.40 7.74 9.39
N PHE A 386 20.83 7.24 10.49
CA PHE A 386 20.97 5.85 10.91
C PHE A 386 19.70 5.36 11.61
N ILE A 387 19.29 4.15 11.28
CA ILE A 387 18.19 3.43 11.91
C ILE A 387 18.69 2.05 12.32
N TYR A 388 18.25 1.60 13.48
CA TYR A 388 18.33 0.20 13.92
C TYR A 388 16.92 -0.29 14.22
N TRP A 389 16.60 -1.52 13.82
CA TRP A 389 15.36 -2.19 14.21
C TRP A 389 15.58 -3.61 14.66
N SER A 390 14.59 -4.12 15.39
CA SER A 390 14.48 -5.51 15.78
C SER A 390 13.02 -5.92 15.79
N ASP A 391 12.68 -6.94 15.07
CA ASP A 391 11.34 -7.53 14.98
C ASP A 391 11.38 -8.99 15.41
N GLY A 392 10.25 -9.54 15.83
CA GLY A 392 10.18 -10.95 16.15
C GLY A 392 8.76 -11.48 16.29
N VAL A 393 8.64 -12.79 16.09
CA VAL A 393 7.42 -13.57 16.27
C VAL A 393 7.71 -14.78 17.12
N ILE A 394 6.79 -15.14 17.99
CA ILE A 394 6.76 -16.38 18.74
C ILE A 394 5.39 -16.99 18.53
N ALA A 395 5.29 -18.01 17.68
CA ALA A 395 4.07 -18.73 17.39
C ALA A 395 4.05 -20.09 18.08
N ASN A 396 2.88 -20.45 18.64
CA ASN A 396 2.66 -21.75 19.30
C ASN A 396 1.34 -22.33 18.82
N HIS A 397 1.44 -23.34 17.98
CA HIS A 397 0.32 -24.03 17.35
C HIS A 397 0.24 -25.48 17.82
N SER A 398 -0.95 -25.92 18.17
CA SER A 398 -1.15 -27.30 18.69
C SER A 398 -0.87 -28.40 17.65
N ILE A 399 -0.96 -28.09 16.36
CA ILE A 399 -0.71 -29.02 15.26
C ILE A 399 0.62 -28.72 14.58
N SER A 400 0.86 -27.46 14.14
CA SER A 400 2.05 -27.10 13.41
C SER A 400 3.31 -27.03 14.30
N GLY A 401 3.13 -26.92 15.61
CA GLY A 401 4.26 -26.83 16.55
C GLY A 401 4.59 -25.40 16.94
N SER A 402 5.82 -25.19 17.40
CA SER A 402 6.33 -23.87 17.78
C SER A 402 7.25 -23.31 16.72
N ASP A 403 7.16 -22.01 16.54
CA ASP A 403 8.05 -21.23 15.71
C ASP A 403 8.49 -19.97 16.45
N THR A 404 9.74 -19.59 16.30
CA THR A 404 10.31 -18.38 16.88
C THR A 404 11.26 -17.74 15.88
N THR A 405 10.90 -16.57 15.40
CA THR A 405 11.69 -15.82 14.44
C THR A 405 12.08 -14.47 15.00
N PHE A 406 13.36 -14.11 14.83
CA PHE A 406 13.90 -12.81 15.20
C PHE A 406 14.62 -12.20 14.01
N GLU A 407 14.40 -10.92 13.78
CA GLU A 407 15.11 -10.11 12.80
C GLU A 407 15.80 -8.93 13.47
N ASN A 408 16.97 -8.57 12.96
CA ASN A 408 17.66 -7.35 13.35
C ASN A 408 18.25 -6.72 12.09
N GLY A 409 18.07 -5.41 11.96
CA GLY A 409 18.60 -4.72 10.80
C GLY A 409 19.08 -3.31 11.10
N VAL A 410 19.83 -2.80 10.17
CA VAL A 410 20.38 -1.45 10.19
C VAL A 410 20.25 -0.78 8.83
N GLU A 411 19.99 0.50 8.85
CA GLU A 411 20.04 1.35 7.66
C GLU A 411 20.85 2.61 7.95
N ALA A 412 21.78 2.93 7.04
CA ALA A 412 22.51 4.19 7.08
C ALA A 412 22.27 4.98 5.80
N ARG A 413 22.07 6.30 5.91
CA ARG A 413 21.81 7.20 4.77
C ARG A 413 22.83 8.32 4.70
N ASP A 414 23.47 8.45 3.55
CA ASP A 414 24.28 9.60 3.17
C ASP A 414 23.49 10.48 2.18
N GLN A 415 22.72 11.41 2.72
CA GLN A 415 21.92 12.32 1.92
C GLN A 415 22.77 13.15 0.93
N LYS A 416 24.00 13.50 1.31
CA LYS A 416 24.89 14.29 0.45
C LYS A 416 25.22 13.57 -0.85
N ASN A 417 25.46 12.28 -0.78
CA ASN A 417 25.81 11.45 -1.93
C ASN A 417 24.60 10.64 -2.47
N GLY A 418 23.46 10.71 -1.80
CA GLY A 418 22.24 9.97 -2.16
C GLY A 418 22.38 8.47 -1.94
N MET A 419 23.21 8.05 -0.97
CA MET A 419 23.50 6.64 -0.72
C MET A 419 22.70 6.11 0.47
N ILE A 420 22.22 4.90 0.32
CA ILE A 420 21.58 4.12 1.38
C ILE A 420 22.34 2.80 1.50
N TYR A 421 22.66 2.43 2.71
CA TYR A 421 23.29 1.17 3.06
C TYR A 421 22.35 0.43 3.98
N PHE A 422 21.99 -0.78 3.62
CA PHE A 422 21.03 -1.60 4.34
C PHE A 422 21.62 -2.98 4.60
N ALA A 423 21.35 -3.52 5.78
CA ALA A 423 21.66 -4.89 6.12
C ALA A 423 20.67 -5.40 7.16
N ASP A 424 20.15 -6.58 6.96
CA ASP A 424 19.37 -7.30 7.95
C ASP A 424 19.71 -8.79 8.02
N TYR A 425 19.30 -9.38 9.11
CA TYR A 425 19.44 -10.79 9.37
C TYR A 425 18.28 -11.27 10.23
N ALA A 426 17.61 -12.33 9.78
CA ALA A 426 16.60 -13.03 10.55
C ALA A 426 17.01 -14.48 10.82
N PHE A 427 16.60 -14.97 11.98
CA PHE A 427 16.82 -16.34 12.42
C PHE A 427 15.50 -16.94 12.89
N GLU A 428 15.16 -18.10 12.36
CA GLU A 428 13.96 -18.86 12.68
C GLU A 428 14.35 -20.19 13.35
N SER A 429 13.60 -20.61 14.38
CA SER A 429 13.82 -21.84 15.11
C SER A 429 12.54 -22.34 15.76
N GLY A 430 12.44 -23.66 15.90
CA GLY A 430 11.30 -24.29 16.53
C GLY A 430 11.02 -25.67 15.97
N SER A 431 9.95 -26.29 16.45
CA SER A 431 9.53 -27.61 15.94
C SER A 431 8.84 -27.52 14.57
N TRP A 432 8.43 -26.32 14.14
CA TRP A 432 7.93 -26.04 12.80
C TRP A 432 9.03 -26.18 11.76
N VAL A 433 10.25 -25.72 12.07
CA VAL A 433 11.36 -25.68 11.12
C VAL A 433 11.94 -27.09 10.94
N PRO A 434 11.98 -27.66 9.72
CA PRO A 434 12.36 -29.06 9.49
C PRO A 434 13.71 -29.48 10.05
N GLN A 435 14.71 -28.61 10.06
CA GLN A 435 16.03 -28.88 10.63
C GLN A 435 16.27 -28.21 11.99
N GLY A 436 15.20 -27.65 12.57
CA GLY A 436 15.25 -26.95 13.85
C GLY A 436 15.75 -25.51 13.80
N HIS A 437 16.26 -25.05 12.66
CA HIS A 437 16.65 -23.65 12.42
C HIS A 437 16.68 -23.33 10.92
N ALA A 438 16.47 -22.06 10.63
CA ALA A 438 16.58 -21.46 9.30
C ALA A 438 16.98 -19.99 9.44
N ASP A 439 17.43 -19.38 8.38
CA ASP A 439 17.87 -17.99 8.39
C ASP A 439 17.63 -17.28 7.06
N PHE A 440 17.62 -15.98 7.19
CA PHE A 440 17.53 -15.03 6.08
C PHE A 440 18.55 -13.93 6.31
N SER A 441 19.20 -13.48 5.25
CA SER A 441 20.03 -12.29 5.28
C SER A 441 19.94 -11.50 4.00
N GLU A 442 19.92 -10.18 4.12
CA GLU A 442 19.93 -9.26 3.00
C GLU A 442 20.93 -8.13 3.26
N PHE A 443 21.64 -7.77 2.21
CA PHE A 443 22.48 -6.59 2.21
C PHE A 443 22.34 -5.87 0.88
N PHE A 444 22.18 -4.54 0.90
CA PHE A 444 22.26 -3.75 -0.33
C PHE A 444 22.81 -2.34 -0.13
N VAL A 445 23.23 -1.79 -1.24
CA VAL A 445 23.66 -0.41 -1.39
C VAL A 445 22.84 0.21 -2.50
N ASP A 446 22.08 1.23 -2.13
CA ASP A 446 21.28 2.01 -3.07
C ASP A 446 21.90 3.39 -3.29
N ARG A 447 21.74 3.90 -4.49
CA ARG A 447 21.99 5.29 -4.80
C ARG A 447 20.76 5.92 -5.43
N HIS A 448 20.28 6.97 -4.81
CA HIS A 448 19.17 7.79 -5.30
C HIS A 448 19.63 9.24 -5.37
N LYS A 449 20.15 9.64 -6.51
CA LYS A 449 20.62 11.01 -6.69
C LYS A 449 20.58 11.45 -8.14
N ASP A 450 20.17 12.69 -8.36
CA ASP A 450 20.03 13.30 -9.68
C ASP A 450 19.08 12.46 -10.57
N ASN A 451 19.51 12.10 -11.74
CA ASN A 451 18.75 11.32 -12.71
C ASN A 451 19.17 9.84 -12.75
N LEU A 452 20.01 9.42 -11.82
CA LEU A 452 20.61 8.11 -11.81
C LEU A 452 20.36 7.41 -10.48
N GLU A 453 19.79 6.23 -10.56
CA GLU A 453 19.61 5.33 -9.43
C GLU A 453 20.28 4.00 -9.74
N PHE A 454 20.82 3.37 -8.74
CA PHE A 454 21.23 1.97 -8.81
C PHE A 454 21.05 1.30 -7.45
N ASN A 455 20.78 0.02 -7.51
CA ASN A 455 20.80 -0.90 -6.38
C ASN A 455 21.82 -2.00 -6.66
N LEU A 456 22.60 -2.35 -5.67
CA LEU A 456 23.44 -3.52 -5.65
C LEU A 456 23.19 -4.28 -4.37
N GLY A 457 22.68 -5.47 -4.46
CA GLY A 457 22.28 -6.28 -3.33
C GLY A 457 22.80 -7.71 -3.38
N TYR A 458 22.70 -8.36 -2.24
CA TYR A 458 22.90 -9.79 -2.07
C TYR A 458 21.87 -10.31 -1.09
N LEU A 459 21.20 -11.40 -1.46
CA LEU A 459 20.16 -12.06 -0.70
C LEU A 459 20.57 -13.50 -0.42
N ASP A 460 20.25 -13.99 0.78
CA ASP A 460 20.41 -15.40 1.17
C ASP A 460 19.24 -15.81 2.04
N VAL A 461 18.43 -16.73 1.54
CA VAL A 461 17.25 -17.27 2.23
C VAL A 461 17.38 -18.78 2.26
N SER A 462 17.54 -19.34 3.44
CA SER A 462 17.69 -20.79 3.59
C SER A 462 16.44 -21.57 3.17
N PRO A 463 16.57 -22.85 2.75
CA PRO A 463 15.45 -23.64 2.24
C PRO A 463 14.27 -23.81 3.16
N ASN A 464 14.52 -23.73 4.46
CA ASN A 464 13.50 -23.98 5.49
C ASN A 464 13.00 -22.69 6.17
N TYR A 465 13.40 -21.51 5.67
CA TYR A 465 12.95 -20.23 6.23
C TYR A 465 11.53 -19.95 5.76
N ASP A 466 10.56 -20.08 6.66
CA ASP A 466 9.13 -19.89 6.40
C ASP A 466 8.37 -19.62 7.72
N PRO A 467 8.50 -18.42 8.30
CA PRO A 467 7.84 -18.08 9.57
C PRO A 467 6.33 -18.26 9.52
N ILE A 468 5.75 -18.92 10.52
CA ILE A 468 4.31 -19.27 10.58
C ILE A 468 3.41 -18.05 10.34
N ASP A 469 3.70 -16.94 11.01
CA ASP A 469 2.95 -15.68 10.86
C ASP A 469 3.67 -14.68 9.95
N GLY A 470 4.65 -15.15 9.20
CA GLY A 470 5.45 -14.34 8.31
C GLY A 470 4.98 -14.35 6.86
N TYR A 471 5.80 -13.74 6.02
CA TYR A 471 5.70 -13.82 4.57
C TYR A 471 7.09 -14.03 4.00
N THR A 472 7.27 -15.12 3.30
CA THR A 472 8.49 -15.43 2.55
C THR A 472 8.13 -15.56 1.09
N ALA A 473 8.59 -14.63 0.26
CA ALA A 473 8.28 -14.64 -1.16
C ALA A 473 8.92 -15.86 -1.85
N ASN A 474 10.13 -16.20 -1.45
CA ASN A 474 10.86 -17.34 -1.98
C ASN A 474 11.94 -17.80 -0.98
N SER A 475 12.12 -19.10 -0.83
CA SER A 475 13.16 -19.71 -0.01
C SER A 475 14.14 -20.51 -0.87
N ASP A 476 15.24 -21.03 -0.30
CA ASP A 476 16.29 -21.74 -1.01
C ASP A 476 16.92 -20.92 -2.14
N ILE A 477 17.19 -19.65 -1.86
CA ILE A 477 17.79 -18.73 -2.81
C ILE A 477 18.95 -17.97 -2.19
N ARG A 478 20.04 -17.83 -2.94
CA ARG A 478 21.15 -16.95 -2.59
C ARG A 478 21.83 -16.38 -3.82
N GLY A 479 22.15 -15.11 -3.79
CA GLY A 479 22.88 -14.51 -4.89
C GLY A 479 22.77 -12.99 -4.96
N PRO A 480 23.49 -12.41 -5.93
CA PRO A 480 23.52 -10.99 -6.16
C PRO A 480 22.33 -10.53 -7.00
N GLN A 481 21.96 -9.27 -6.75
CA GLN A 481 21.06 -8.50 -7.60
C GLN A 481 21.68 -7.15 -7.95
N PHE A 482 21.37 -6.67 -9.13
CA PHE A 482 21.77 -5.35 -9.60
C PHE A 482 20.60 -4.69 -10.33
N GLN A 483 20.38 -3.43 -10.04
CA GLN A 483 19.40 -2.61 -10.72
C GLN A 483 20.00 -1.26 -11.06
N PHE A 484 19.66 -0.75 -12.21
CA PHE A 484 20.03 0.56 -12.70
C PHE A 484 18.81 1.24 -13.30
N ASP A 485 18.55 2.47 -12.90
CA ASP A 485 17.49 3.31 -13.44
C ASP A 485 18.03 4.70 -13.80
N PHE A 486 17.72 5.13 -15.00
CA PHE A 486 18.00 6.46 -15.49
C PHE A 486 16.71 7.16 -15.86
N GLN A 487 16.52 8.39 -15.42
CA GLN A 487 15.37 9.21 -15.74
C GLN A 487 15.81 10.57 -16.28
N GLY A 488 15.08 11.10 -17.26
CA GLY A 488 15.32 12.39 -17.87
C GLY A 488 14.04 13.06 -18.35
N ALA A 489 14.15 14.34 -18.68
CA ALA A 489 13.07 15.11 -19.26
C ALA A 489 13.63 16.00 -20.39
N SER A 490 12.80 16.32 -21.38
CA SER A 490 13.11 17.22 -22.46
C SER A 490 11.88 18.05 -22.86
N PRO A 491 12.03 19.11 -23.66
CA PRO A 491 10.88 19.88 -24.12
C PRO A 491 9.84 19.10 -24.93
N ALA A 492 10.22 17.97 -25.53
CA ALA A 492 9.33 17.15 -26.36
C ALA A 492 8.80 15.92 -25.64
N ILE A 493 9.52 15.46 -24.62
CA ILE A 493 9.20 14.25 -23.84
C ILE A 493 9.20 14.65 -22.37
N LYS A 494 8.03 14.64 -21.77
CA LYS A 494 7.83 15.06 -20.39
C LYS A 494 8.70 14.27 -19.40
N ASN A 495 8.80 12.95 -19.61
CA ASN A 495 9.68 12.06 -18.87
C ASN A 495 10.13 10.93 -19.79
N TYR A 496 11.39 10.52 -19.70
CA TYR A 496 11.89 9.33 -20.34
C TYR A 496 12.92 8.64 -19.44
N GLY A 497 13.07 7.35 -19.59
CA GLY A 497 14.00 6.59 -18.79
C GLY A 497 14.38 5.26 -19.37
N ALA A 498 15.38 4.65 -18.76
CA ALA A 498 15.84 3.31 -19.04
C ALA A 498 16.08 2.58 -17.73
N TYR A 499 15.63 1.35 -17.67
CA TYR A 499 15.78 0.44 -16.56
C TYR A 499 16.55 -0.80 -17.01
N VAL A 500 17.51 -1.23 -16.21
CA VAL A 500 18.21 -2.50 -16.35
C VAL A 500 18.21 -3.20 -14.99
N GLY A 501 17.62 -4.38 -14.92
CA GLY A 501 17.66 -5.25 -13.75
C GLY A 501 18.39 -6.55 -14.09
N VAL A 502 19.21 -7.03 -13.19
CA VAL A 502 19.86 -8.34 -13.29
C VAL A 502 19.87 -8.97 -11.91
N ASP A 503 19.33 -10.17 -11.81
CA ASP A 503 19.51 -11.02 -10.64
C ASP A 503 20.00 -12.41 -11.04
N ARG A 504 20.63 -13.07 -10.10
CA ARG A 504 21.01 -14.46 -10.22
C ARG A 504 21.07 -15.13 -8.87
N TYR A 505 20.08 -15.93 -8.61
CA TYR A 505 19.98 -16.70 -7.38
C TYR A 505 20.24 -18.19 -7.64
N LEU A 506 21.00 -18.80 -6.75
CA LEU A 506 21.29 -20.22 -6.73
C LEU A 506 20.55 -20.85 -5.54
N ASP A 507 20.18 -22.10 -5.68
CA ASP A 507 19.74 -22.93 -4.55
C ASP A 507 20.94 -23.47 -3.75
N ASP A 508 20.67 -24.15 -2.64
CA ASP A 508 21.69 -24.76 -1.78
C ASP A 508 22.54 -25.82 -2.50
N SER A 509 22.01 -26.44 -3.55
CA SER A 509 22.77 -27.36 -4.40
C SER A 509 23.75 -26.65 -5.34
N GLY A 510 23.64 -25.32 -5.48
CA GLY A 510 24.37 -24.50 -6.43
C GLY A 510 23.76 -24.47 -7.85
N ALA A 511 22.59 -25.05 -8.02
CA ALA A 511 21.84 -24.91 -9.28
C ALA A 511 21.18 -23.53 -9.36
N VAL A 512 20.92 -23.06 -10.58
CA VAL A 512 20.21 -21.78 -10.75
C VAL A 512 18.76 -21.95 -10.35
N HIS A 513 18.34 -21.21 -9.33
CA HIS A 513 16.96 -21.08 -8.92
C HIS A 513 16.24 -20.06 -9.80
N GLN A 514 16.81 -18.87 -9.88
CA GLN A 514 16.33 -17.78 -10.72
C GLN A 514 17.51 -17.04 -11.32
N ALA A 515 17.41 -16.71 -12.58
CA ALA A 515 18.26 -15.72 -13.22
C ALA A 515 17.38 -14.88 -14.13
N ASP A 516 17.41 -13.57 -13.95
CA ASP A 516 16.59 -12.65 -14.73
C ASP A 516 17.41 -11.45 -15.19
N THR A 517 17.16 -11.04 -16.41
CA THR A 517 17.71 -9.80 -17.00
C THR A 517 16.56 -9.05 -17.64
N GLN A 518 16.36 -7.84 -17.20
CA GLN A 518 15.31 -6.94 -17.64
C GLN A 518 15.93 -5.70 -18.28
N ILE A 519 15.47 -5.31 -19.45
CA ILE A 519 15.85 -4.07 -20.11
C ILE A 519 14.59 -3.39 -20.61
N PHE A 520 14.24 -2.30 -19.96
CA PHE A 520 13.02 -1.54 -20.24
C PHE A 520 13.31 -0.08 -20.51
N PHE A 521 12.49 0.50 -21.39
CA PHE A 521 12.47 1.93 -21.64
C PHE A 521 11.09 2.49 -21.37
N ASN A 522 11.05 3.68 -20.80
CA ASN A 522 9.82 4.42 -20.56
C ASN A 522 9.85 5.80 -21.21
N ALA A 523 8.69 6.30 -21.56
CA ALA A 523 8.53 7.67 -22.05
C ALA A 523 7.09 8.15 -21.79
N THR A 524 6.95 9.36 -21.29
CA THR A 524 5.66 10.05 -21.17
C THR A 524 5.72 11.33 -21.99
N PHE A 525 4.76 11.49 -22.89
CA PHE A 525 4.69 12.65 -23.80
C PHE A 525 3.77 13.74 -23.25
N GLU A 526 3.92 14.96 -23.76
CA GLU A 526 3.09 16.12 -23.36
C GLU A 526 1.58 15.91 -23.63
N ASN A 527 1.21 15.08 -24.60
CA ASN A 527 -0.17 14.70 -24.90
C ASN A 527 -0.75 13.63 -23.96
N GLN A 528 0.00 13.29 -22.88
CA GLN A 528 -0.37 12.28 -21.87
C GLN A 528 -0.42 10.84 -22.39
N ILE A 529 0.21 10.53 -23.50
CA ILE A 529 0.52 9.16 -23.89
C ILE A 529 1.78 8.75 -23.14
N SER A 530 1.77 7.57 -22.53
CA SER A 530 2.91 6.95 -21.86
C SER A 530 3.24 5.59 -22.47
N ILE A 531 4.51 5.25 -22.46
CA ILE A 531 5.05 3.92 -22.72
C ILE A 531 5.84 3.58 -21.48
N ASN A 532 5.33 2.66 -20.65
CA ASN A 532 5.87 2.43 -19.30
C ASN A 532 6.54 1.07 -19.22
N GLY A 533 7.70 0.91 -19.86
CA GLY A 533 8.49 -0.31 -19.82
C GLY A 533 8.40 -1.15 -21.10
N ILE A 534 8.52 -0.51 -22.28
CA ILE A 534 8.75 -1.27 -23.52
C ILE A 534 10.12 -1.94 -23.44
N GLY A 535 10.19 -3.24 -23.68
CA GLY A 535 11.47 -3.93 -23.62
C GLY A 535 11.38 -5.44 -23.58
N GLU A 536 12.40 -6.01 -23.01
CA GLU A 536 12.67 -7.44 -22.99
C GLU A 536 13.02 -7.89 -21.58
N GLN A 537 12.51 -9.05 -21.20
CA GLN A 537 12.88 -9.78 -20.01
C GLN A 537 13.31 -11.19 -20.41
N VAL A 538 14.52 -11.56 -20.05
CA VAL A 538 15.12 -12.85 -20.41
C VAL A 538 15.69 -13.53 -19.18
N GLY A 539 15.39 -14.79 -18.98
CA GLY A 539 15.89 -15.49 -17.82
C GLY A 539 15.48 -16.95 -17.75
N GLN A 540 15.59 -17.48 -16.57
CA GLN A 540 15.12 -18.81 -16.22
C GLN A 540 14.63 -18.82 -14.78
N LEU A 541 13.52 -19.51 -14.57
CA LEU A 541 12.89 -19.69 -13.27
C LEU A 541 12.85 -21.18 -12.97
N ARG A 542 13.18 -21.54 -11.74
CA ARG A 542 12.88 -22.85 -11.20
C ARG A 542 11.65 -22.73 -10.34
N SER A 543 10.58 -23.40 -10.72
CA SER A 543 9.39 -23.35 -9.92
C SER A 543 9.58 -24.12 -8.61
N TYR A 544 9.27 -23.47 -7.51
CA TYR A 544 9.29 -24.06 -6.19
C TYR A 544 7.89 -24.40 -5.72
N SER A 545 7.81 -25.60 -5.23
CA SER A 545 6.90 -26.17 -4.23
C SER A 545 5.67 -25.33 -3.83
N ILE A 546 4.84 -25.01 -4.80
CA ILE A 546 3.42 -25.09 -4.47
C ILE A 546 3.12 -26.58 -4.51
N PRO A 547 2.67 -27.21 -3.39
CA PRO A 547 2.45 -28.65 -3.34
C PRO A 547 1.60 -29.05 -4.54
N GLU A 548 2.00 -30.08 -5.27
CA GLU A 548 1.22 -30.67 -6.34
C GLU A 548 -0.19 -30.92 -5.84
N GLY A 549 -1.17 -30.18 -6.35
CA GLY A 549 -2.57 -30.48 -6.11
C GLY A 549 -2.85 -31.87 -6.69
N PRO A 550 -3.72 -32.68 -6.06
CA PRO A 550 -4.07 -33.99 -6.58
C PRO A 550 -4.65 -33.83 -7.99
N GLY A 551 -3.95 -34.38 -9.00
CA GLY A 551 -4.39 -34.41 -10.39
C GLY A 551 -3.52 -33.63 -11.39
N CYS A 552 -2.40 -33.07 -10.99
CA CYS A 552 -1.43 -32.46 -11.92
C CYS A 552 -0.72 -33.52 -12.76
N SER A 553 -1.27 -33.85 -13.90
CA SER A 553 -0.67 -34.77 -14.90
C SER A 553 -0.71 -34.16 -16.30
N GLY A 554 -0.40 -32.88 -16.43
CA GLY A 554 -0.49 -32.16 -17.69
C GLY A 554 0.74 -31.31 -18.00
N PRO A 555 0.78 -30.69 -19.17
CA PRO A 555 1.85 -29.74 -19.50
C PRO A 555 1.85 -28.59 -18.51
N ILE A 556 3.04 -28.07 -18.26
CA ILE A 556 3.24 -26.89 -17.41
C ILE A 556 2.58 -25.70 -18.10
N LEU A 557 1.56 -25.15 -17.45
CA LEU A 557 0.87 -23.95 -17.92
C LEU A 557 1.43 -22.72 -17.23
N PHE A 558 1.42 -21.60 -17.93
CA PHE A 558 1.72 -20.31 -17.34
C PHE A 558 0.58 -19.95 -16.36
N VAL A 559 0.86 -19.83 -15.10
CA VAL A 559 -0.16 -19.93 -14.08
C VAL A 559 -0.90 -18.65 -13.85
N SER A 560 -2.18 -18.79 -13.76
CA SER A 560 -3.05 -17.80 -13.15
C SER A 560 -3.15 -18.01 -11.64
N SER A 561 -2.95 -16.96 -10.87
CA SER A 561 -3.17 -16.94 -9.41
C SER A 561 -4.61 -17.25 -9.00
N PHE A 562 -5.50 -17.37 -9.97
CA PHE A 562 -6.93 -17.53 -9.79
C PHE A 562 -7.36 -18.90 -9.27
N THR A 563 -6.68 -19.96 -9.65
CA THR A 563 -7.19 -21.32 -9.42
C THR A 563 -6.41 -22.11 -8.39
N GLY A 564 -5.57 -21.46 -7.71
CA GLY A 564 -4.81 -22.09 -6.63
C GLY A 564 -3.84 -23.09 -7.18
N TYR A 565 -2.97 -23.50 -7.43
CA TYR A 565 -1.95 -24.50 -7.70
C TYR A 565 -1.63 -24.70 -9.18
N PRO A 566 -0.56 -24.09 -9.66
CA PRO A 566 0.08 -24.51 -10.88
C PRO A 566 0.54 -25.97 -10.76
N CYS A 567 0.43 -26.69 -11.85
CA CYS A 567 1.09 -27.96 -12.00
C CYS A 567 2.56 -27.70 -12.37
N TYR A 568 3.35 -27.21 -11.46
CA TYR A 568 4.79 -27.20 -11.63
C TYR A 568 5.37 -28.54 -11.22
N LEU A 569 6.21 -29.09 -12.06
CA LEU A 569 7.07 -30.20 -11.68
C LEU A 569 8.22 -29.64 -10.86
N ASP A 570 8.28 -29.99 -9.60
CA ASP A 570 9.36 -29.62 -8.70
C ASP A 570 10.73 -29.89 -9.33
N GLY A 571 11.56 -28.88 -9.35
CA GLY A 571 12.94 -28.98 -9.86
C GLY A 571 13.15 -28.72 -11.36
N PHE A 572 12.13 -28.36 -12.13
CA PHE A 572 12.31 -27.97 -13.53
C PHE A 572 12.65 -26.50 -13.68
N THR A 573 13.76 -26.20 -14.34
CA THR A 573 14.14 -24.84 -14.73
C THR A 573 13.42 -24.48 -16.03
N GLN A 574 12.66 -23.38 -15.99
CA GLN A 574 11.94 -22.87 -17.16
C GLN A 574 12.65 -21.65 -17.73
N PRO A 575 13.25 -21.74 -18.91
CA PRO A 575 13.78 -20.56 -19.59
C PRO A 575 12.62 -19.73 -20.15
N PHE A 576 12.79 -18.41 -20.15
CA PHE A 576 11.84 -17.51 -20.78
C PHE A 576 12.56 -16.35 -21.49
N ASN A 577 11.87 -15.81 -22.49
CA ASN A 577 12.26 -14.56 -23.15
C ASN A 577 10.97 -13.84 -23.55
N LEU A 578 10.61 -12.84 -22.79
CA LEU A 578 9.36 -12.10 -22.94
C LEU A 578 9.65 -10.68 -23.41
N TYR A 579 8.94 -10.26 -24.43
CA TYR A 579 8.89 -8.88 -24.89
C TYR A 579 7.58 -8.23 -24.43
N GLN A 580 7.63 -6.94 -24.13
CA GLN A 580 6.41 -6.22 -23.74
C GLN A 580 6.32 -4.82 -24.36
N ILE A 581 5.08 -4.39 -24.60
CA ILE A 581 4.73 -3.04 -25.04
C ILE A 581 3.52 -2.57 -24.22
N PRO A 582 3.74 -1.88 -23.10
CA PRO A 582 2.68 -1.21 -22.38
C PRO A 582 2.48 0.21 -22.94
N ILE A 583 1.21 0.61 -23.07
CA ILE A 583 0.81 1.93 -23.53
C ILE A 583 -0.26 2.46 -22.58
N GLY A 584 0.00 3.61 -21.98
CA GLY A 584 -0.95 4.35 -21.18
C GLY A 584 -1.42 5.63 -21.85
N TYR A 585 -2.61 6.06 -21.52
CA TYR A 585 -3.12 7.37 -21.87
C TYR A 585 -3.81 7.98 -20.65
N ARG A 586 -3.37 9.19 -20.28
CA ARG A 586 -3.89 9.91 -19.12
C ARG A 586 -3.74 9.15 -17.80
N ASP A 587 -2.62 8.45 -17.62
CA ASP A 587 -2.29 7.78 -16.36
C ASP A 587 -2.35 8.76 -15.18
N GLY A 588 -2.84 8.31 -14.03
CA GLY A 588 -3.01 9.14 -12.85
C GLY A 588 -4.12 10.19 -12.95
N THR A 589 -5.03 10.07 -13.91
CA THR A 589 -6.20 10.95 -14.06
C THR A 589 -7.50 10.19 -13.81
N PRO A 590 -8.66 10.88 -13.67
CA PRO A 590 -9.96 10.22 -13.51
C PRO A 590 -10.42 9.36 -14.69
N SER A 591 -9.70 9.37 -15.79
CA SER A 591 -10.09 8.66 -17.02
C SER A 591 -8.88 8.08 -17.76
N PRO A 592 -8.09 7.20 -17.09
CA PRO A 592 -6.96 6.53 -17.72
C PRO A 592 -7.42 5.49 -18.73
N VAL A 593 -6.53 5.15 -19.65
CA VAL A 593 -6.62 3.97 -20.50
C VAL A 593 -5.25 3.32 -20.50
N ASP A 594 -5.17 2.09 -20.04
CA ASP A 594 -3.94 1.34 -19.95
C ASP A 594 -4.09 0.04 -20.73
N ALA A 595 -3.13 -0.25 -21.58
CA ALA A 595 -3.07 -1.47 -22.36
C ALA A 595 -1.64 -2.01 -22.33
N SER A 596 -1.47 -3.30 -22.17
CA SER A 596 -0.18 -3.94 -22.35
C SER A 596 -0.30 -5.21 -23.19
N TYR A 597 0.75 -5.48 -23.91
CA TYR A 597 0.90 -6.71 -24.65
C TYR A 597 2.29 -7.26 -24.43
N SER A 598 2.35 -8.51 -23.96
CA SER A 598 3.60 -9.23 -23.77
C SER A 598 3.56 -10.54 -24.55
N TRP A 599 4.69 -10.96 -25.08
CA TRP A 599 4.79 -12.19 -25.85
C TRP A 599 6.19 -12.78 -25.82
N GLY A 600 6.28 -14.08 -26.04
CA GLY A 600 7.55 -14.79 -26.17
C GLY A 600 7.50 -16.24 -25.68
N PRO A 601 8.60 -16.95 -25.79
CA PRO A 601 8.74 -18.28 -25.22
C PRO A 601 8.80 -18.23 -23.68
N PHE A 602 8.07 -19.14 -23.03
CA PHE A 602 8.13 -19.40 -21.62
C PHE A 602 8.05 -20.90 -21.37
N GLY A 603 9.16 -21.49 -20.92
CA GLY A 603 9.29 -22.94 -20.82
C GLY A 603 9.02 -23.64 -22.15
N ASP A 604 8.09 -24.58 -22.14
CA ASP A 604 7.69 -25.37 -23.31
C ASP A 604 6.59 -24.71 -24.16
N ASN A 605 6.20 -23.47 -23.81
CA ASN A 605 5.11 -22.77 -24.47
C ASN A 605 5.56 -21.43 -25.09
N TYR A 606 4.84 -20.99 -26.11
CA TYR A 606 4.86 -19.62 -26.58
C TYR A 606 3.64 -18.90 -26.01
N VAL A 607 3.87 -17.84 -25.26
CA VAL A 607 2.80 -17.14 -24.54
C VAL A 607 2.49 -15.78 -25.15
N HIS A 608 1.23 -15.35 -25.00
CA HIS A 608 0.74 -14.03 -25.31
C HIS A 608 -0.09 -13.56 -24.13
N LEU A 609 0.29 -12.43 -23.56
CA LEU A 609 -0.43 -11.79 -22.46
C LEU A 609 -0.97 -10.46 -22.95
N PHE A 610 -2.24 -10.19 -22.71
CA PHE A 610 -2.88 -8.94 -23.09
C PHE A 610 -3.67 -8.40 -21.90
N THR A 611 -3.48 -7.12 -21.57
CA THR A 611 -4.29 -6.42 -20.58
C THR A 611 -4.83 -5.12 -21.17
N LEU A 612 -6.06 -4.79 -20.82
CA LEU A 612 -6.69 -3.52 -21.15
C LEU A 612 -7.55 -3.08 -19.99
N SER A 613 -7.25 -1.93 -19.44
CA SER A 613 -8.09 -1.32 -18.40
C SER A 613 -8.42 0.14 -18.74
N THR A 614 -9.60 0.57 -18.33
CA THR A 614 -9.99 1.96 -18.39
C THR A 614 -11.03 2.29 -17.35
N SER A 615 -10.99 3.51 -16.84
CA SER A 615 -12.06 4.06 -16.05
C SER A 615 -12.57 5.36 -16.66
N ARG A 616 -13.84 5.66 -16.43
CA ARG A 616 -14.48 6.87 -16.92
C ARG A 616 -15.43 7.44 -15.89
N GLN A 617 -15.23 8.70 -15.57
CA GLN A 617 -16.22 9.45 -14.83
C GLN A 617 -17.33 9.88 -15.78
N LEU A 618 -18.46 9.17 -15.78
CA LEU A 618 -19.60 9.46 -16.69
C LEU A 618 -20.38 10.69 -16.24
N THR A 619 -20.54 10.84 -14.93
CA THR A 619 -21.09 12.05 -14.29
C THR A 619 -20.30 12.32 -13.02
N ARG A 620 -20.58 13.42 -12.31
CA ARG A 620 -19.92 13.68 -11.00
C ARG A 620 -20.14 12.57 -9.96
N ARG A 621 -21.16 11.74 -10.14
CA ARG A 621 -21.55 10.70 -9.19
C ARG A 621 -21.43 9.28 -9.74
N LEU A 622 -21.28 9.12 -11.04
CA LEU A 622 -21.27 7.81 -11.69
C LEU A 622 -19.95 7.59 -12.39
N SER A 623 -19.24 6.53 -12.02
CA SER A 623 -18.03 6.03 -12.66
C SER A 623 -18.27 4.67 -13.30
N LEU A 624 -17.56 4.39 -14.39
CA LEU A 624 -17.53 3.11 -15.10
C LEU A 624 -16.07 2.65 -15.19
N GLY A 625 -15.79 1.43 -14.79
CA GLY A 625 -14.54 0.74 -15.02
C GLY A 625 -14.73 -0.44 -15.97
N LEU A 626 -13.80 -0.65 -16.86
CA LEU A 626 -13.73 -1.79 -17.77
C LEU A 626 -12.34 -2.38 -17.72
N GLU A 627 -12.25 -3.71 -17.66
CA GLU A 627 -10.99 -4.44 -17.66
C GLU A 627 -11.13 -5.71 -18.51
N TYR A 628 -10.09 -6.01 -19.26
CA TYR A 628 -9.93 -7.24 -20.00
C TYR A 628 -8.49 -7.73 -19.85
N ASP A 629 -8.32 -8.95 -19.34
CA ASP A 629 -7.04 -9.63 -19.30
C ASP A 629 -7.16 -10.95 -20.05
N GLY A 630 -6.13 -11.29 -20.81
CA GLY A 630 -6.08 -12.52 -21.59
C GLY A 630 -4.70 -13.16 -21.57
N THR A 631 -4.65 -14.45 -21.34
CA THR A 631 -3.47 -15.29 -21.47
C THR A 631 -3.75 -16.35 -22.52
N TYR A 632 -2.85 -16.47 -23.51
CA TYR A 632 -2.91 -17.44 -24.59
C TYR A 632 -1.56 -18.13 -24.67
N GLU A 633 -1.57 -19.46 -24.61
CA GLU A 633 -0.38 -20.28 -24.64
C GLU A 633 -0.48 -21.34 -25.74
N ARG A 634 0.62 -21.54 -26.46
CA ARG A 634 0.73 -22.61 -27.44
C ARG A 634 1.95 -23.46 -27.13
N ALA A 635 1.73 -24.74 -26.89
CA ALA A 635 2.81 -25.70 -26.67
C ALA A 635 3.67 -25.90 -27.94
N PHE A 636 4.99 -25.94 -27.78
CA PHE A 636 5.91 -26.22 -28.89
C PHE A 636 5.83 -27.66 -29.37
N SER A 637 5.53 -28.59 -28.46
CA SER A 637 5.56 -30.03 -28.73
C SER A 637 4.46 -30.52 -29.67
N ASP A 638 3.22 -30.05 -29.47
CA ASP A 638 2.03 -30.55 -30.17
C ASP A 638 1.11 -29.44 -30.69
N GLY A 639 1.43 -28.18 -30.41
CA GLY A 639 0.69 -27.02 -30.85
C GLY A 639 -0.66 -26.84 -30.13
N VAL A 640 -0.91 -27.56 -29.02
CA VAL A 640 -2.11 -27.38 -28.21
C VAL A 640 -2.20 -25.94 -27.76
N LEU A 641 -3.39 -25.37 -27.86
CA LEU A 641 -3.69 -24.00 -27.44
C LEU A 641 -4.47 -24.04 -26.14
N ASP A 642 -3.92 -23.38 -25.13
CA ASP A 642 -4.56 -23.09 -23.86
C ASP A 642 -4.80 -21.59 -23.73
N SER A 643 -5.94 -21.20 -23.20
CA SER A 643 -6.25 -19.79 -23.05
C SER A 643 -7.15 -19.54 -21.86
N GLN A 644 -6.94 -18.39 -21.24
CA GLN A 644 -7.80 -17.86 -20.16
C GLN A 644 -8.02 -16.37 -20.36
N TRP A 645 -9.19 -15.88 -20.05
CA TRP A 645 -9.47 -14.45 -20.07
C TRP A 645 -10.43 -14.04 -18.97
N LEU A 646 -10.21 -12.83 -18.47
CA LEU A 646 -11.05 -12.12 -17.52
C LEU A 646 -11.66 -10.90 -18.18
N ARG A 647 -12.94 -10.69 -17.94
CA ARG A 647 -13.66 -9.45 -18.27
C ARG A 647 -14.33 -8.92 -17.02
N ARG A 648 -14.08 -7.65 -16.69
CA ARG A 648 -14.68 -6.99 -15.54
C ARG A 648 -15.36 -5.70 -15.96
N ILE A 649 -16.55 -5.47 -15.43
CA ILE A 649 -17.29 -4.23 -15.52
C ILE A 649 -17.58 -3.78 -14.10
N SER A 650 -17.16 -2.59 -13.74
CA SER A 650 -17.44 -1.97 -12.44
C SER A 650 -18.21 -0.66 -12.63
N LEU A 651 -19.22 -0.45 -11.79
CA LEU A 651 -19.99 0.78 -11.72
C LEU A 651 -19.93 1.29 -10.29
N GLY A 652 -19.51 2.55 -10.12
CA GLY A 652 -19.52 3.23 -8.84
C GLY A 652 -20.53 4.40 -8.88
N TYR A 653 -21.42 4.46 -7.89
CA TYR A 653 -22.36 5.56 -7.74
C TYR A 653 -22.26 6.20 -6.37
N ASN A 654 -21.78 7.44 -6.34
CA ASN A 654 -21.64 8.25 -5.14
C ASN A 654 -22.98 8.89 -4.78
N ILE A 655 -23.65 8.38 -3.76
CA ILE A 655 -24.94 8.91 -3.30
C ILE A 655 -24.72 10.26 -2.58
N SER A 656 -23.66 10.30 -1.76
CA SER A 656 -23.20 11.51 -1.06
C SER A 656 -21.68 11.47 -0.93
N ASN A 657 -21.07 12.44 -0.23
CA ASN A 657 -19.64 12.40 0.09
C ASN A 657 -19.28 11.35 1.16
N GLU A 658 -20.25 10.73 1.82
CA GLU A 658 -20.08 9.70 2.85
C GLU A 658 -20.82 8.40 2.51
N SER A 659 -21.36 8.25 1.30
CA SER A 659 -22.04 7.02 0.90
C SER A 659 -21.88 6.72 -0.58
N ALA A 660 -21.60 5.44 -0.87
CA ALA A 660 -21.39 4.94 -2.21
C ALA A 660 -22.06 3.57 -2.40
N LEU A 661 -22.43 3.31 -3.64
CA LEU A 661 -22.88 2.01 -4.12
C LEU A 661 -21.94 1.57 -5.23
N THR A 662 -21.40 0.36 -5.12
CA THR A 662 -20.56 -0.26 -6.15
C THR A 662 -21.24 -1.52 -6.67
N PHE A 663 -21.06 -1.74 -7.94
CA PHE A 663 -21.52 -2.92 -8.65
C PHE A 663 -20.34 -3.44 -9.47
N GLU A 664 -20.07 -4.71 -9.38
CA GLU A 664 -19.04 -5.39 -10.14
C GLU A 664 -19.57 -6.66 -10.77
N LEU A 665 -19.35 -6.80 -12.06
CA LEU A 665 -19.59 -8.01 -12.81
C LEU A 665 -18.26 -8.47 -13.41
N ARG A 666 -17.85 -9.70 -13.08
CA ARG A 666 -16.63 -10.32 -13.61
C ARG A 666 -16.99 -11.66 -14.24
N ASP A 667 -16.37 -11.91 -15.39
CA ASP A 667 -16.48 -13.15 -16.14
C ASP A 667 -15.08 -13.68 -16.40
N ILE A 668 -14.80 -14.91 -15.97
CA ILE A 668 -13.56 -15.63 -16.29
C ILE A 668 -13.93 -16.86 -17.09
N ASN A 669 -13.24 -17.07 -18.20
CA ASN A 669 -13.39 -18.20 -19.07
C ASN A 669 -12.03 -18.78 -19.42
N GLY A 670 -11.98 -20.08 -19.69
CA GLY A 670 -10.79 -20.78 -20.09
C GLY A 670 -11.07 -21.83 -21.16
N TYR A 671 -10.03 -22.19 -21.89
CA TYR A 671 -10.01 -23.23 -22.89
C TYR A 671 -8.76 -24.09 -22.73
N GLY A 672 -8.82 -25.36 -23.12
CA GLY A 672 -7.71 -26.30 -22.95
C GLY A 672 -7.45 -26.63 -21.48
N GLY A 673 -6.24 -26.48 -21.01
CA GLY A 673 -5.86 -26.70 -19.62
C GLY A 673 -6.56 -25.77 -18.63
N PHE A 674 -7.02 -24.60 -19.09
CA PHE A 674 -7.82 -23.65 -18.27
C PHE A 674 -9.34 -23.87 -18.34
N ALA A 675 -9.81 -24.91 -19.01
CA ALA A 675 -11.24 -25.13 -19.22
C ALA A 675 -12.06 -25.34 -17.93
N THR A 676 -11.43 -25.72 -16.84
CA THR A 676 -12.06 -25.85 -15.51
C THR A 676 -12.08 -24.55 -14.71
N GLN A 677 -11.43 -23.53 -15.20
CA GLN A 677 -11.25 -22.24 -14.53
C GLN A 677 -12.26 -21.20 -15.02
N ILE A 678 -13.53 -21.55 -14.94
CA ILE A 678 -14.65 -20.72 -15.43
C ILE A 678 -15.42 -20.18 -14.25
N GLY A 679 -15.70 -18.89 -14.23
CA GLY A 679 -16.49 -18.29 -13.17
C GLY A 679 -17.12 -16.96 -13.55
N ASN A 680 -18.41 -16.83 -13.26
CA ASN A 680 -19.13 -15.56 -13.33
C ASN A 680 -19.37 -15.05 -11.92
N ASN A 681 -18.94 -13.84 -11.62
CA ASN A 681 -19.10 -13.25 -10.31
C ASN A 681 -19.81 -11.91 -10.39
N LEU A 682 -20.87 -11.79 -9.59
CA LEU A 682 -21.60 -10.56 -9.35
C LEU A 682 -21.39 -10.15 -7.89
N ALA A 683 -20.90 -8.94 -7.68
CA ALA A 683 -20.79 -8.33 -6.36
C ALA A 683 -21.47 -6.96 -6.36
N VAL A 684 -22.20 -6.66 -5.29
CA VAL A 684 -22.79 -5.35 -5.06
C VAL A 684 -22.47 -4.93 -3.64
N ALA A 685 -21.93 -3.75 -3.45
CA ALA A 685 -21.57 -3.25 -2.13
C ALA A 685 -22.13 -1.84 -1.93
N PHE A 686 -22.76 -1.63 -0.79
CA PHE A 686 -23.19 -0.34 -0.30
C PHE A 686 -22.47 -0.01 1.00
N HIS A 687 -21.89 1.18 1.05
CA HIS A 687 -21.26 1.72 2.24
C HIS A 687 -21.86 3.08 2.59
N GLN A 688 -22.15 3.29 3.87
CA GLN A 688 -22.62 4.56 4.42
C GLN A 688 -21.88 4.88 5.70
N ARG A 689 -21.23 6.03 5.75
CA ARG A 689 -20.71 6.63 6.98
C ARG A 689 -21.69 7.69 7.47
N PHE A 690 -22.07 7.61 8.74
CA PHE A 690 -22.97 8.57 9.37
C PHE A 690 -22.20 9.75 9.98
N SER A 691 -22.87 10.87 10.22
CA SER A 691 -22.29 12.04 10.87
C SER A 691 -21.76 11.77 12.29
N THR A 692 -22.24 10.70 12.92
CA THR A 692 -21.74 10.19 14.21
C THR A 692 -20.40 9.44 14.07
N GLY A 693 -19.96 9.16 12.86
CA GLY A 693 -18.81 8.30 12.55
C GLY A 693 -19.16 6.83 12.40
N ASN A 694 -20.33 6.37 12.85
CA ASN A 694 -20.76 4.98 12.68
C ASN A 694 -20.85 4.61 11.19
N GLU A 695 -20.69 3.32 10.88
CA GLU A 695 -20.66 2.85 9.51
C GLU A 695 -21.63 1.68 9.27
N LEU A 696 -22.24 1.65 8.12
CA LEU A 696 -23.09 0.56 7.64
C LEU A 696 -22.56 0.05 6.31
N TYR A 697 -22.35 -1.27 6.25
CA TYR A 697 -22.01 -2.00 5.03
C TYR A 697 -23.12 -2.99 4.70
N VAL A 698 -23.49 -3.03 3.43
CA VAL A 698 -24.45 -4.02 2.91
C VAL A 698 -23.89 -4.58 1.61
N ASN A 699 -23.46 -5.83 1.64
CA ASN A 699 -22.80 -6.46 0.50
C ASN A 699 -23.56 -7.70 0.06
N PHE A 700 -23.73 -7.84 -1.26
CA PHE A 700 -24.16 -9.07 -1.91
C PHE A 700 -23.01 -9.62 -2.75
N GLY A 701 -22.71 -10.90 -2.58
CA GLY A 701 -21.55 -11.51 -3.22
C GLY A 701 -20.22 -11.10 -2.58
N SER A 702 -19.14 -11.32 -3.30
CA SER A 702 -17.79 -10.89 -2.93
C SER A 702 -16.95 -10.68 -4.18
N PRO A 703 -16.25 -9.54 -4.37
CA PRO A 703 -15.38 -9.31 -5.52
C PRO A 703 -14.26 -10.35 -5.68
N ALA A 704 -13.79 -10.92 -4.57
CA ALA A 704 -12.71 -11.91 -4.56
C ALA A 704 -13.17 -13.33 -4.86
N ALA A 705 -14.47 -13.61 -4.86
CA ALA A 705 -14.94 -14.97 -5.07
C ALA A 705 -14.81 -15.44 -6.53
N GLY A 706 -14.47 -16.70 -6.74
CA GLY A 706 -14.39 -17.32 -8.07
C GLY A 706 -15.71 -17.29 -8.84
N ALA A 707 -16.84 -17.43 -8.14
CA ALA A 707 -18.18 -17.30 -8.70
C ALA A 707 -19.08 -16.53 -7.74
N THR A 708 -20.26 -16.11 -8.23
CA THR A 708 -21.23 -15.35 -7.43
C THR A 708 -21.61 -16.10 -6.16
N LEU A 709 -21.26 -15.54 -5.02
CA LEU A 709 -21.75 -15.98 -3.73
C LEU A 709 -23.18 -15.46 -3.53
N ASN A 710 -24.17 -16.36 -3.43
CA ASN A 710 -25.53 -15.98 -3.08
C ASN A 710 -25.63 -15.64 -1.59
N ARG A 711 -24.87 -14.65 -1.16
CA ARG A 711 -24.75 -14.23 0.23
C ARG A 711 -24.98 -12.74 0.36
N LEU A 712 -25.91 -12.35 1.21
CA LEU A 712 -26.08 -10.96 1.68
C LEU A 712 -25.44 -10.82 3.04
N ILE A 713 -24.56 -9.85 3.19
CA ILE A 713 -23.92 -9.50 4.44
C ILE A 713 -24.38 -8.11 4.83
N VAL A 714 -24.80 -7.92 6.08
CA VAL A 714 -25.04 -6.62 6.68
C VAL A 714 -24.14 -6.50 7.90
N LYS A 715 -23.31 -5.45 7.90
CA LYS A 715 -22.39 -5.12 8.99
C LYS A 715 -22.62 -3.70 9.45
N PHE A 716 -22.71 -3.53 10.74
CA PHE A 716 -22.78 -2.21 11.37
C PHE A 716 -21.62 -2.05 12.35
N VAL A 717 -20.91 -0.93 12.25
CA VAL A 717 -19.81 -0.57 13.14
C VAL A 717 -20.25 0.65 13.96
N PHE A 718 -20.28 0.50 15.26
CA PHE A 718 -20.58 1.54 16.21
C PHE A 718 -19.29 2.03 16.87
N HIS A 719 -19.00 3.30 16.70
CA HIS A 719 -17.85 3.97 17.30
C HIS A 719 -18.27 4.69 18.57
N ALA A 720 -17.78 4.23 19.73
CA ALA A 720 -18.00 4.84 21.02
C ALA A 720 -16.75 5.55 21.54
N GLY A 721 -16.92 6.71 22.14
CA GLY A 721 -15.84 7.54 22.67
C GLY A 721 -15.99 8.99 22.20
N ALA A 722 -15.22 9.91 22.77
CA ALA A 722 -15.36 11.35 22.46
C ALA A 722 -14.93 11.69 21.02
N ASP A 723 -14.18 10.81 20.39
CA ASP A 723 -13.63 10.96 19.04
C ASP A 723 -14.20 9.87 18.12
N ALA A 724 -15.47 9.47 18.36
CA ALA A 724 -16.17 8.55 17.49
C ALA A 724 -16.07 9.03 16.04
N GLY A 725 -15.29 8.35 15.22
CA GLY A 725 -14.94 8.78 13.86
C GLY A 725 -13.46 9.16 13.64
N THR A 726 -12.57 8.92 14.61
CA THR A 726 -11.11 9.03 14.42
C THR A 726 -10.48 7.67 14.18
#